data_268ff8c41aa701f24f113166e51fdd56
#
_entry.id   268ff8c41aa701f24f113166e51fdd56
#
_cell.length_a   1.000
_cell.length_b   1.000
_cell.length_c   1.000
_cell.angle_alpha   90.00
_cell.angle_beta   90.00
_cell.angle_gamma   90.00
#
_symmetry.space_group_name_H-M   'P 1'
#
loop_
_entity.id
_entity.type
_entity.pdbx_description
1 polymer ?
#
loop_
_entity_poly.entity_id
_entity_poly.type
_entity_poly.pdbx_seq_one_letter_code
_entity_poly.pdbx_strand_id
1 'polypeptide(L)'
;MPTHHCLLVRDGTFAAVGEGGDITGERGVAPDGLFARDARHLSRWQLTIDGVAPTVLVATPTGPTGETPARASAVLTQPAGRSDVPGITLFREQTVAQGELVDEIRVEGNGARPVSVLLALTVDADFADQFELRDDHRWYQKPHAVRTRKRRPDGVEFGYLRQQWHSRTVVAADPAPDAVEETGSGARRLCWRIELPPHGGTTLRLTVTAFPHGVPVPLTAPPPVPAAPEPAAYGGGELGRACAQGAADLEALRMPALGPDAEQLRVPAAGVPWFLTLLGRHALLTSLLTLDSHPDMGRDTLLALAATQAVDAEPERIAQPGKIVHEVRNGELAYFRQVPYGRYYGSVDATPLFLLLLGAHAERTGDDKLAHRLERAARAAVSWMFDHAGLGDHGYLRYRADEGGLANQSWKDSPDAICFPDGEPARGTIVAAAPQGYAYAALVRTAELARDVWADAAWATRLSEAAEALRERFLRDFWLPEERFPALALDGEGRQVGTLGSDAGHLLWTGVLEGERADAVAERLLSPAFFSGWGIRTVAAGQDAYHPLAYHRGAVWPHDSAIAALGLARAGHHERAATLTDGLLALAAAHGYRMPEVITGYGREDHPVPVPYPHACSPQSWAAAAPLALRRCRSARPDATAEGD
;
A
#
# COMPACT_ATOMS: atom_id res chain seq x y z
N MET A 1 -15.14 -13.52 -14.19
CA MET A 1 -15.31 -13.24 -12.77
C MET A 1 -13.93 -12.92 -12.24
N PRO A 2 -13.71 -11.88 -11.45
CA PRO A 2 -12.42 -11.68 -10.83
C PRO A 2 -12.13 -12.90 -9.95
N THR A 3 -11.02 -13.57 -10.20
CA THR A 3 -10.52 -14.65 -9.38
C THR A 3 -10.17 -14.06 -8.02
N HIS A 4 -10.91 -14.44 -6.99
CA HIS A 4 -10.64 -13.98 -5.63
C HIS A 4 -9.44 -14.74 -5.07
N HIS A 5 -8.23 -14.21 -5.29
CA HIS A 5 -7.05 -14.72 -4.61
C HIS A 5 -7.06 -14.31 -3.14
N CYS A 6 -6.70 -15.25 -2.28
CA CYS A 6 -6.32 -14.94 -0.91
C CYS A 6 -4.89 -14.36 -0.93
N LEU A 7 -4.73 -13.14 -0.42
CA LEU A 7 -3.43 -12.47 -0.33
C LEU A 7 -2.85 -12.65 1.07
N LEU A 8 -1.75 -13.37 1.16
CA LEU A 8 -0.97 -13.58 2.38
C LEU A 8 0.25 -12.67 2.31
N VAL A 9 0.48 -11.83 3.32
CA VAL A 9 1.59 -10.87 3.31
C VAL A 9 2.29 -10.80 4.65
N ARG A 10 3.64 -10.80 4.63
CA ARG A 10 4.48 -10.60 5.80
C ARG A 10 5.93 -10.27 5.43
N ASP A 11 6.50 -9.30 6.13
CA ASP A 11 7.94 -8.94 6.09
C ASP A 11 8.51 -8.82 4.64
N GLY A 12 7.82 -8.11 3.77
CA GLY A 12 8.26 -7.89 2.38
C GLY A 12 8.10 -9.10 1.45
N THR A 13 7.30 -10.08 1.86
CA THR A 13 6.94 -11.26 1.05
C THR A 13 5.42 -11.39 1.00
N PHE A 14 4.87 -11.73 -0.15
CA PHE A 14 3.45 -12.07 -0.24
C PHE A 14 3.21 -13.27 -1.14
N ALA A 15 2.13 -14.00 -0.87
CA ALA A 15 1.61 -15.01 -1.76
C ALA A 15 0.16 -14.66 -2.14
N ALA A 16 -0.15 -14.82 -3.42
CA ALA A 16 -1.51 -14.77 -3.95
C ALA A 16 -1.90 -16.20 -4.34
N VAL A 17 -2.89 -16.77 -3.64
CA VAL A 17 -3.32 -18.15 -3.82
C VAL A 17 -4.82 -18.22 -4.05
N GLY A 18 -5.27 -19.20 -4.83
CA GLY A 18 -6.69 -19.50 -5.00
C GLY A 18 -7.35 -20.05 -3.73
N GLU A 19 -8.67 -20.22 -3.73
CA GLU A 19 -9.45 -20.70 -2.59
C GLU A 19 -8.97 -22.04 -2.03
N GLY A 20 -8.48 -22.96 -2.90
CA GLY A 20 -7.90 -24.23 -2.49
C GLY A 20 -6.42 -24.15 -2.09
N GLY A 21 -5.81 -22.98 -2.14
CA GLY A 21 -4.39 -22.76 -1.88
C GLY A 21 -3.48 -23.01 -3.10
N ASP A 22 -4.03 -23.11 -4.30
CA ASP A 22 -3.26 -23.34 -5.53
C ASP A 22 -2.77 -22.03 -6.16
N ILE A 23 -1.65 -22.13 -6.90
CA ILE A 23 -1.09 -21.08 -7.76
C ILE A 23 -1.07 -21.62 -9.19
N THR A 24 -1.61 -20.87 -10.14
CA THR A 24 -1.82 -21.32 -11.54
C THR A 24 -0.89 -20.64 -12.54
N GLY A 25 -0.23 -19.55 -12.17
CA GLY A 25 0.63 -18.74 -13.02
C GLY A 25 -0.12 -17.60 -13.70
N GLU A 26 -1.24 -17.18 -13.14
CA GLU A 26 -2.05 -16.08 -13.66
C GLU A 26 -1.24 -14.79 -13.76
N ARG A 27 -1.64 -13.93 -14.72
CA ARG A 27 -1.05 -12.63 -15.03
C ARG A 27 -2.17 -11.61 -15.17
N GLY A 28 -1.82 -10.35 -15.38
CA GLY A 28 -2.80 -9.30 -15.62
C GLY A 28 -3.27 -8.64 -14.34
N VAL A 29 -4.57 -8.53 -14.17
CA VAL A 29 -5.20 -7.77 -13.09
C VAL A 29 -4.95 -8.35 -11.70
N ALA A 30 -4.91 -9.68 -11.60
CA ALA A 30 -4.79 -10.42 -10.35
C ALA A 30 -3.77 -11.56 -10.49
N PRO A 31 -2.46 -11.24 -10.55
CA PRO A 31 -1.43 -12.27 -10.69
C PRO A 31 -1.34 -13.11 -9.42
N ASP A 32 -1.26 -14.43 -9.59
CA ASP A 32 -1.01 -15.36 -8.50
C ASP A 32 0.47 -15.75 -8.40
N GLY A 33 0.91 -16.22 -7.25
CA GLY A 33 2.29 -16.62 -7.02
C GLY A 33 2.81 -16.35 -5.62
N LEU A 34 4.08 -16.71 -5.40
CA LEU A 34 4.88 -16.22 -4.27
C LEU A 34 5.82 -15.13 -4.76
N PHE A 35 5.77 -13.97 -4.12
CA PHE A 35 6.50 -12.77 -4.51
C PHE A 35 7.44 -12.30 -3.41
N ALA A 36 8.65 -11.94 -3.80
CA ALA A 36 9.64 -11.29 -2.96
C ALA A 36 10.49 -10.33 -3.80
N ARG A 37 10.71 -9.11 -3.30
CA ARG A 37 11.53 -8.07 -3.96
C ARG A 37 11.18 -7.86 -5.42
N ASP A 38 9.90 -7.61 -5.70
CA ASP A 38 9.34 -7.32 -7.02
C ASP A 38 9.46 -8.46 -8.05
N ALA A 39 9.75 -9.69 -7.63
CA ALA A 39 9.84 -10.86 -8.50
C ALA A 39 8.94 -12.01 -8.03
N ARG A 40 8.33 -12.73 -8.97
CA ARG A 40 7.57 -13.95 -8.72
C ARG A 40 8.51 -15.15 -8.60
N HIS A 41 8.68 -15.67 -7.40
CA HIS A 41 9.54 -16.81 -7.09
C HIS A 41 8.86 -18.16 -7.23
N LEU A 42 7.53 -18.22 -7.18
CA LEU A 42 6.74 -19.41 -7.43
C LEU A 42 5.60 -19.03 -8.36
N SER A 43 5.52 -19.66 -9.53
CA SER A 43 4.49 -19.38 -10.53
C SER A 43 3.52 -20.54 -10.72
N ARG A 44 3.77 -21.69 -10.08
CA ARG A 44 2.89 -22.84 -10.10
C ARG A 44 2.97 -23.63 -8.82
N TRP A 45 1.80 -23.95 -8.24
CA TRP A 45 1.63 -24.70 -7.02
C TRP A 45 0.26 -25.36 -7.06
N GLN A 46 0.16 -26.52 -7.71
CA GLN A 46 -1.13 -27.15 -7.99
C GLN A 46 -1.16 -28.57 -7.44
N LEU A 47 -2.09 -28.79 -6.49
CA LEU A 47 -2.31 -30.07 -5.83
C LEU A 47 -3.29 -30.92 -6.65
N THR A 48 -3.01 -32.23 -6.76
CA THR A 48 -3.93 -33.21 -7.31
C THR A 48 -4.00 -34.45 -6.44
N ILE A 49 -5.18 -35.08 -6.42
CA ILE A 49 -5.45 -36.38 -5.78
C ILE A 49 -5.79 -37.35 -6.92
N ASP A 50 -5.01 -38.42 -7.07
CA ASP A 50 -5.16 -39.39 -8.15
C ASP A 50 -5.20 -38.75 -9.56
N GLY A 51 -4.44 -37.66 -9.72
CA GLY A 51 -4.33 -36.93 -10.98
C GLY A 51 -5.44 -35.90 -11.24
N VAL A 52 -6.40 -35.71 -10.33
CA VAL A 52 -7.53 -34.78 -10.46
C VAL A 52 -7.42 -33.67 -9.39
N ALA A 53 -7.80 -32.44 -9.76
CA ALA A 53 -7.85 -31.32 -8.80
C ALA A 53 -8.85 -31.62 -7.67
N PRO A 54 -8.51 -31.36 -6.39
CA PRO A 54 -9.42 -31.59 -5.28
C PRO A 54 -10.63 -30.66 -5.33
N THR A 55 -11.74 -31.11 -4.72
CA THR A 55 -12.91 -30.27 -4.47
C THR A 55 -12.68 -29.47 -3.18
N VAL A 56 -12.86 -28.16 -3.23
CA VAL A 56 -12.82 -27.27 -2.06
C VAL A 56 -14.16 -27.37 -1.33
N LEU A 57 -14.15 -27.80 -0.09
CA LEU A 57 -15.34 -27.87 0.80
C LEU A 57 -15.53 -26.55 1.54
N VAL A 58 -14.45 -26.01 2.05
CA VAL A 58 -14.40 -24.68 2.70
C VAL A 58 -13.02 -24.09 2.51
N ALA A 59 -12.99 -22.79 2.24
CA ALA A 59 -11.77 -21.96 2.29
C ALA A 59 -12.03 -20.86 3.31
N THR A 60 -11.09 -20.67 4.21
CA THR A 60 -11.13 -19.58 5.16
C THR A 60 -10.01 -18.62 4.77
N PRO A 61 -10.31 -17.55 4.05
CA PRO A 61 -9.38 -16.45 4.01
C PRO A 61 -9.18 -16.02 5.45
N THR A 62 -7.96 -15.74 5.83
CA THR A 62 -7.59 -15.29 7.18
C THR A 62 -8.60 -14.27 7.67
N GLY A 63 -9.17 -14.56 8.81
CA GLY A 63 -10.43 -14.06 9.29
C GLY A 63 -10.61 -12.54 9.32
N PRO A 64 -11.86 -12.10 9.37
CA PRO A 64 -12.22 -10.68 9.47
C PRO A 64 -11.91 -10.06 10.83
N THR A 65 -11.30 -10.80 11.75
CA THR A 65 -11.12 -10.34 13.13
C THR A 65 -9.73 -10.69 13.66
N GLY A 66 -8.77 -9.75 13.49
CA GLY A 66 -7.55 -9.71 14.30
C GLY A 66 -6.46 -10.73 14.02
N GLU A 67 -6.62 -11.65 13.06
CA GLU A 67 -5.53 -12.51 12.61
C GLU A 67 -4.71 -11.82 11.50
N THR A 68 -3.40 -11.95 11.58
CA THR A 68 -2.49 -11.38 10.58
C THR A 68 -2.80 -11.94 9.20
N PRO A 69 -2.77 -11.15 8.11
CA PRO A 69 -3.02 -11.60 6.74
C PRO A 69 -1.86 -12.48 6.20
N ALA A 70 -1.27 -13.32 7.04
CA ALA A 70 -0.14 -14.18 6.72
C ALA A 70 -0.50 -15.66 6.63
N ARG A 71 -1.78 -16.02 6.82
CA ARG A 71 -2.25 -17.41 6.89
C ARG A 71 -3.55 -17.62 6.11
N ALA A 72 -3.66 -18.75 5.40
CA ALA A 72 -4.89 -19.25 4.81
C ALA A 72 -5.09 -20.72 5.13
N SER A 73 -6.35 -21.17 5.22
CA SER A 73 -6.70 -22.57 5.41
C SER A 73 -7.78 -23.01 4.44
N ALA A 74 -7.73 -24.27 4.03
CA ALA A 74 -8.76 -24.89 3.20
C ALA A 74 -9.01 -26.33 3.64
N VAL A 75 -10.26 -26.77 3.50
CA VAL A 75 -10.62 -28.18 3.62
C VAL A 75 -10.98 -28.69 2.22
N LEU A 76 -10.26 -29.71 1.80
CA LEU A 76 -10.35 -30.26 0.45
C LEU A 76 -10.71 -31.75 0.52
N THR A 77 -11.25 -32.27 -0.57
CA THR A 77 -11.55 -33.70 -0.69
C THR A 77 -11.39 -34.19 -2.12
N GLN A 78 -11.39 -35.51 -2.31
CA GLN A 78 -11.46 -36.10 -3.65
C GLN A 78 -12.75 -35.65 -4.35
N PRO A 79 -12.70 -35.34 -5.65
CA PRO A 79 -13.91 -35.18 -6.44
C PRO A 79 -14.77 -36.45 -6.35
N ALA A 80 -16.01 -36.31 -5.96
CA ALA A 80 -16.96 -37.42 -5.80
C ALA A 80 -18.27 -37.12 -6.51
N GLY A 81 -18.88 -38.15 -7.08
CA GLY A 81 -20.23 -38.06 -7.61
C GLY A 81 -21.27 -37.88 -6.49
N ARG A 82 -22.50 -37.54 -6.83
CA ARG A 82 -23.56 -37.25 -5.86
C ARG A 82 -23.85 -38.40 -4.89
N SER A 83 -23.57 -39.65 -5.30
CA SER A 83 -23.78 -40.88 -4.51
C SER A 83 -22.51 -41.43 -3.89
N ASP A 84 -21.35 -40.82 -4.16
CA ASP A 84 -20.07 -41.32 -3.71
C ASP A 84 -19.64 -40.61 -2.43
N VAL A 85 -19.02 -41.33 -1.53
CA VAL A 85 -18.46 -40.76 -0.29
C VAL A 85 -16.95 -40.67 -0.45
N PRO A 86 -16.34 -39.47 -0.36
CA PRO A 86 -14.92 -39.30 -0.47
C PRO A 86 -14.13 -40.11 0.56
N GLY A 87 -13.10 -40.83 0.13
CA GLY A 87 -12.28 -41.67 0.98
C GLY A 87 -11.34 -40.93 1.90
N ILE A 88 -10.98 -39.68 1.53
CA ILE A 88 -10.04 -38.84 2.29
C ILE A 88 -10.54 -37.40 2.39
N THR A 89 -10.06 -36.71 3.43
CA THR A 89 -10.16 -35.25 3.61
C THR A 89 -8.75 -34.69 3.81
N LEU A 90 -8.49 -33.54 3.20
CA LEU A 90 -7.25 -32.80 3.36
C LEU A 90 -7.55 -31.51 4.11
N PHE A 91 -6.78 -31.25 5.16
CA PHE A 91 -6.74 -29.96 5.87
C PHE A 91 -5.45 -29.27 5.45
N ARG A 92 -5.56 -28.22 4.67
CA ARG A 92 -4.43 -27.47 4.11
C ARG A 92 -4.29 -26.15 4.83
N GLU A 93 -3.09 -25.83 5.28
CA GLU A 93 -2.76 -24.58 5.93
C GLU A 93 -1.53 -23.97 5.28
N GLN A 94 -1.65 -22.73 4.82
CA GLN A 94 -0.57 -21.99 4.19
C GLN A 94 -0.21 -20.77 5.02
N THR A 95 1.10 -20.56 5.25
CA THR A 95 1.62 -19.40 5.96
C THR A 95 2.77 -18.77 5.21
N VAL A 96 2.84 -17.44 5.22
CA VAL A 96 3.93 -16.65 4.62
C VAL A 96 4.79 -16.05 5.72
N ALA A 97 6.09 -16.16 5.55
CA ALA A 97 7.11 -15.48 6.33
C ALA A 97 8.10 -14.78 5.39
N GLN A 98 9.12 -14.14 5.95
CA GLN A 98 10.13 -13.46 5.15
C GLN A 98 10.82 -14.42 4.17
N GLY A 99 10.57 -14.26 2.87
CA GLY A 99 11.13 -15.10 1.82
C GLY A 99 10.60 -16.53 1.77
N GLU A 100 9.57 -16.89 2.54
CA GLU A 100 9.08 -18.27 2.62
C GLU A 100 7.56 -18.38 2.51
N LEU A 101 7.11 -19.49 1.89
CA LEU A 101 5.76 -20.03 1.97
C LEU A 101 5.85 -21.44 2.55
N VAL A 102 5.15 -21.67 3.64
CA VAL A 102 4.98 -23.01 4.23
C VAL A 102 3.56 -23.48 3.95
N ASP A 103 3.43 -24.69 3.42
CA ASP A 103 2.15 -25.35 3.12
C ASP A 103 2.11 -26.67 3.87
N GLU A 104 1.24 -26.76 4.87
CA GLU A 104 1.03 -27.96 5.67
C GLU A 104 -0.27 -28.64 5.25
N ILE A 105 -0.19 -29.89 4.81
CA ILE A 105 -1.31 -30.67 4.30
C ILE A 105 -1.48 -31.90 5.19
N ARG A 106 -2.51 -31.90 6.04
CA ARG A 106 -2.90 -33.03 6.83
C ARG A 106 -3.94 -33.87 6.06
N VAL A 107 -3.64 -35.11 5.81
CA VAL A 107 -4.47 -36.06 5.06
C VAL A 107 -5.11 -37.02 6.02
N GLU A 108 -6.43 -37.16 6.02
CA GLU A 108 -7.19 -38.07 6.89
C GLU A 108 -8.04 -39.02 6.07
N GLY A 109 -8.01 -40.29 6.45
CA GLY A 109 -8.87 -41.36 5.93
C GLY A 109 -10.25 -41.32 6.59
N ASN A 110 -11.31 -41.18 5.79
CA ASN A 110 -12.67 -41.02 6.29
C ASN A 110 -13.38 -42.32 6.62
N GLY A 111 -12.87 -43.46 6.13
CA GLY A 111 -13.57 -44.74 6.19
C GLY A 111 -12.98 -45.77 7.13
N ALA A 112 -13.76 -46.82 7.39
CA ALA A 112 -13.36 -47.99 8.18
C ALA A 112 -12.46 -49.00 7.41
N ARG A 113 -12.06 -48.67 6.18
CA ARG A 113 -11.13 -49.46 5.35
C ARG A 113 -9.87 -48.66 5.07
N PRO A 114 -8.71 -49.34 4.94
CA PRO A 114 -7.50 -48.68 4.48
C PRO A 114 -7.74 -48.00 3.13
N VAL A 115 -7.12 -46.83 2.91
CA VAL A 115 -7.18 -46.11 1.65
C VAL A 115 -5.76 -45.84 1.16
N SER A 116 -5.55 -45.99 -0.17
CA SER A 116 -4.31 -45.64 -0.86
C SER A 116 -4.62 -44.58 -1.89
N VAL A 117 -3.90 -43.45 -1.84
CA VAL A 117 -4.06 -42.31 -2.78
C VAL A 117 -2.72 -41.81 -3.26
N LEU A 118 -2.69 -41.30 -4.48
CA LEU A 118 -1.54 -40.60 -5.03
C LEU A 118 -1.76 -39.08 -4.90
N LEU A 119 -1.05 -38.46 -3.96
CA LEU A 119 -0.95 -37.00 -3.93
C LEU A 119 0.17 -36.54 -4.85
N ALA A 120 -0.11 -35.54 -5.66
CA ALA A 120 0.91 -34.93 -6.50
C ALA A 120 0.79 -33.41 -6.49
N LEU A 121 1.95 -32.73 -6.38
CA LEU A 121 2.06 -31.27 -6.41
C LEU A 121 2.90 -30.85 -7.61
N THR A 122 2.29 -30.11 -8.52
CA THR A 122 2.99 -29.52 -9.67
C THR A 122 3.53 -28.15 -9.33
N VAL A 123 4.83 -27.94 -9.48
CA VAL A 123 5.55 -26.72 -9.07
C VAL A 123 6.38 -26.15 -10.22
N ASP A 124 6.44 -24.83 -10.35
CA ASP A 124 7.35 -24.11 -11.27
C ASP A 124 7.67 -22.70 -10.75
N ALA A 125 8.76 -22.12 -11.26
CA ALA A 125 9.22 -20.77 -10.96
C ALA A 125 9.63 -20.07 -12.26
N ASP A 126 8.98 -18.95 -12.57
CA ASP A 126 9.26 -18.18 -13.80
C ASP A 126 10.16 -16.95 -13.57
N PHE A 127 10.35 -16.52 -12.34
CA PHE A 127 11.13 -15.35 -11.95
C PHE A 127 10.72 -14.08 -12.71
N ALA A 128 9.42 -13.96 -13.02
CA ALA A 128 8.89 -12.80 -13.70
C ALA A 128 8.95 -11.57 -12.77
N ASP A 129 9.44 -10.45 -13.28
CA ASP A 129 9.35 -9.17 -12.61
C ASP A 129 7.87 -8.71 -12.53
N GLN A 130 7.47 -8.00 -11.48
CA GLN A 130 6.09 -7.51 -11.35
C GLN A 130 5.62 -6.68 -12.54
N PHE A 131 6.52 -5.91 -13.18
CA PHE A 131 6.18 -5.13 -14.37
C PHE A 131 5.88 -6.00 -15.59
N GLU A 132 6.37 -7.26 -15.64
CA GLU A 132 6.03 -8.20 -16.69
C GLU A 132 4.68 -8.89 -16.50
N LEU A 133 4.14 -8.82 -15.28
CA LEU A 133 2.88 -9.48 -14.92
C LEU A 133 1.67 -8.57 -15.11
N ARG A 134 1.87 -7.26 -15.20
CA ARG A 134 0.79 -6.28 -15.43
C ARG A 134 0.23 -6.41 -16.84
N ASP A 135 -1.05 -6.10 -16.98
CA ASP A 135 -1.75 -6.08 -18.27
C ASP A 135 -1.59 -4.71 -18.96
N ASP A 136 -0.34 -4.25 -19.07
CA ASP A 136 0.01 -2.99 -19.72
C ASP A 136 0.62 -3.18 -21.12
N HIS A 137 0.60 -4.42 -21.62
CA HIS A 137 1.10 -4.83 -22.96
C HIS A 137 2.57 -4.49 -23.22
N ARG A 138 3.38 -4.26 -22.17
CA ARG A 138 4.82 -4.01 -22.32
C ARG A 138 5.59 -5.32 -22.35
N TRP A 139 6.50 -5.42 -23.33
CA TRP A 139 7.41 -6.54 -23.47
C TRP A 139 8.83 -6.12 -23.09
N TYR A 140 9.45 -6.87 -22.19
CA TYR A 140 10.82 -6.64 -21.77
C TYR A 140 11.72 -7.73 -22.30
N GLN A 141 12.80 -7.34 -22.99
CA GLN A 141 13.79 -8.29 -23.47
C GLN A 141 14.75 -8.66 -22.34
N LYS A 142 14.98 -9.96 -22.17
CA LYS A 142 15.91 -10.52 -21.18
C LYS A 142 17.00 -11.35 -21.87
N PRO A 143 17.92 -10.70 -22.61
CA PRO A 143 18.97 -11.41 -23.35
C PRO A 143 19.86 -12.19 -22.38
N HIS A 144 20.26 -13.40 -22.81
CA HIS A 144 21.12 -14.32 -22.06
C HIS A 144 20.56 -14.80 -20.72
N ALA A 145 19.26 -14.68 -20.51
CA ALA A 145 18.62 -15.25 -19.32
C ALA A 145 18.60 -16.78 -19.40
N VAL A 146 19.06 -17.44 -18.34
CA VAL A 146 19.13 -18.91 -18.23
C VAL A 146 18.30 -19.34 -17.02
N ARG A 147 17.43 -20.34 -17.23
CA ARG A 147 16.68 -21.00 -16.16
C ARG A 147 17.19 -22.41 -15.96
N THR A 148 17.35 -22.82 -14.69
CA THR A 148 17.77 -24.17 -14.31
C THR A 148 16.74 -24.81 -13.40
N ARG A 149 16.64 -26.14 -13.46
CA ARG A 149 15.78 -26.96 -12.60
C ARG A 149 16.59 -28.17 -12.13
N LYS A 150 16.84 -28.25 -10.85
CA LYS A 150 17.66 -29.31 -10.24
C LYS A 150 16.82 -30.12 -9.29
N ARG A 151 16.87 -31.46 -9.41
CA ARG A 151 16.29 -32.36 -8.43
C ARG A 151 17.12 -32.32 -7.13
N ARG A 152 16.44 -32.34 -6.00
CA ARG A 152 17.00 -32.47 -4.66
C ARG A 152 16.46 -33.76 -4.02
N PRO A 153 17.11 -34.30 -2.99
CA PRO A 153 16.59 -35.46 -2.27
C PRO A 153 15.20 -35.20 -1.65
N ASP A 154 14.95 -33.99 -1.19
CA ASP A 154 13.77 -33.50 -0.52
C ASP A 154 12.82 -32.68 -1.42
N GLY A 155 13.11 -32.56 -2.73
CA GLY A 155 12.28 -31.77 -3.62
C GLY A 155 12.97 -31.23 -4.87
N VAL A 156 12.90 -29.93 -5.11
CA VAL A 156 13.43 -29.29 -6.34
C VAL A 156 13.99 -27.89 -6.07
N GLU A 157 15.02 -27.54 -6.85
CA GLU A 157 15.57 -26.19 -6.91
C GLU A 157 15.39 -25.59 -8.31
N PHE A 158 14.85 -24.38 -8.38
CA PHE A 158 14.76 -23.55 -9.55
C PHE A 158 15.80 -22.45 -9.47
N GLY A 159 16.50 -22.18 -10.56
CA GLY A 159 17.49 -21.10 -10.66
C GLY A 159 17.24 -20.20 -11.86
N TYR A 160 17.56 -18.93 -11.71
CA TYR A 160 17.52 -17.93 -12.76
C TYR A 160 18.81 -17.11 -12.73
N LEU A 161 19.42 -16.96 -13.90
CA LEU A 161 20.65 -16.20 -14.09
C LEU A 161 20.53 -15.32 -15.32
N ARG A 162 20.84 -14.02 -15.19
CA ARG A 162 21.01 -13.08 -16.30
C ARG A 162 22.19 -12.18 -16.00
N GLN A 163 23.31 -12.40 -16.67
CA GLN A 163 24.58 -11.73 -16.36
C GLN A 163 24.95 -11.91 -14.86
N GLN A 164 25.08 -10.81 -14.09
CA GLN A 164 25.34 -10.84 -12.64
C GLN A 164 24.07 -10.97 -11.79
N TRP A 165 22.88 -10.84 -12.37
CA TRP A 165 21.62 -11.06 -11.66
C TRP A 165 21.36 -12.56 -11.48
N HIS A 166 21.12 -12.97 -10.26
CA HIS A 166 20.77 -14.37 -9.95
C HIS A 166 19.68 -14.44 -8.91
N SER A 167 18.72 -15.31 -9.12
CA SER A 167 17.65 -15.64 -8.19
C SER A 167 17.48 -17.14 -8.12
N ARG A 168 16.97 -17.63 -7.00
CA ARG A 168 16.77 -19.05 -6.77
C ARG A 168 15.50 -19.28 -5.94
N THR A 169 14.83 -20.41 -6.18
CA THR A 169 13.71 -20.89 -5.36
C THR A 169 13.95 -22.35 -5.02
N VAL A 170 13.85 -22.68 -3.74
CA VAL A 170 13.97 -24.05 -3.24
C VAL A 170 12.60 -24.50 -2.74
N VAL A 171 12.15 -25.64 -3.22
CA VAL A 171 10.97 -26.36 -2.73
C VAL A 171 11.46 -27.60 -2.02
N ALA A 172 11.18 -27.71 -0.73
CA ALA A 172 11.50 -28.86 0.11
C ALA A 172 10.23 -29.44 0.70
N ALA A 173 10.18 -30.75 0.89
CA ALA A 173 9.05 -31.47 1.47
C ALA A 173 9.50 -32.46 2.55
N ASP A 174 8.70 -32.56 3.61
CA ASP A 174 8.82 -33.55 4.69
C ASP A 174 7.45 -34.21 4.90
N PRO A 175 7.35 -35.54 4.66
CA PRO A 175 8.37 -36.44 4.12
C PRO A 175 8.76 -36.09 2.67
N ALA A 176 9.97 -36.51 2.27
CA ALA A 176 10.45 -36.34 0.89
C ALA A 176 9.51 -37.03 -0.11
N PRO A 177 9.38 -36.52 -1.36
CA PRO A 177 8.54 -37.14 -2.36
C PRO A 177 9.11 -38.50 -2.81
N ASP A 178 8.25 -39.49 -3.04
CA ASP A 178 8.62 -40.79 -3.60
C ASP A 178 9.19 -40.64 -5.02
N ALA A 179 8.65 -39.69 -5.79
CA ALA A 179 9.12 -39.40 -7.14
C ALA A 179 9.05 -37.90 -7.44
N VAL A 180 10.00 -37.43 -8.27
CA VAL A 180 9.99 -36.10 -8.88
C VAL A 180 10.03 -36.28 -10.39
N GLU A 181 8.94 -35.93 -11.06
CA GLU A 181 8.72 -36.08 -12.49
C GLU A 181 8.85 -34.76 -13.23
N GLU A 182 9.21 -34.80 -14.51
CA GLU A 182 9.12 -33.65 -15.39
C GLU A 182 7.80 -33.66 -16.17
N THR A 183 7.11 -32.52 -16.19
CA THR A 183 5.87 -32.37 -16.96
C THR A 183 6.19 -31.92 -18.39
N GLY A 184 5.24 -32.05 -19.30
CA GLY A 184 5.41 -31.60 -20.70
C GLY A 184 5.65 -30.08 -20.83
N SER A 185 5.30 -29.27 -19.83
CA SER A 185 5.61 -27.84 -19.77
C SER A 185 6.98 -27.52 -19.14
N GLY A 186 7.70 -28.55 -18.68
CA GLY A 186 8.98 -28.42 -17.98
C GLY A 186 8.83 -28.11 -16.48
N ALA A 187 7.63 -27.98 -15.93
CA ALA A 187 7.40 -27.92 -14.49
C ALA A 187 7.81 -29.25 -13.82
N ARG A 188 7.92 -29.25 -12.52
CA ARG A 188 8.21 -30.45 -11.74
C ARG A 188 6.96 -30.92 -10.98
N ARG A 189 6.73 -32.23 -10.95
CA ARG A 189 5.66 -32.86 -10.20
C ARG A 189 6.28 -33.70 -9.09
N LEU A 190 5.99 -33.34 -7.84
CA LEU A 190 6.37 -34.07 -6.65
C LEU A 190 5.23 -35.03 -6.32
N CYS A 191 5.51 -36.33 -6.13
CA CYS A 191 4.50 -37.37 -5.96
C CYS A 191 4.72 -38.12 -4.63
N TRP A 192 3.62 -38.39 -3.91
CA TRP A 192 3.59 -39.21 -2.69
C TRP A 192 2.49 -40.24 -2.81
N ARG A 193 2.84 -41.51 -2.62
CA ARG A 193 1.86 -42.59 -2.44
C ARG A 193 1.54 -42.70 -0.96
N ILE A 194 0.35 -42.27 -0.59
CA ILE A 194 -0.10 -42.24 0.80
C ILE A 194 -1.00 -43.42 1.07
N GLU A 195 -0.62 -44.27 2.04
CA GLU A 195 -1.40 -45.36 2.52
C GLU A 195 -1.85 -45.06 3.95
N LEU A 196 -3.15 -44.99 4.17
CA LEU A 196 -3.74 -44.69 5.47
C LEU A 196 -4.48 -45.92 6.02
N PRO A 197 -4.26 -46.29 7.28
CA PRO A 197 -5.12 -47.24 7.95
C PRO A 197 -6.54 -46.67 8.15
N PRO A 198 -7.53 -47.48 8.53
CA PRO A 198 -8.87 -47.00 8.83
C PRO A 198 -8.82 -45.83 9.82
N HIS A 199 -9.47 -44.72 9.45
CA HIS A 199 -9.48 -43.46 10.23
C HIS A 199 -8.09 -42.93 10.61
N GLY A 200 -7.04 -43.34 9.89
CA GLY A 200 -5.68 -42.84 10.07
C GLY A 200 -5.39 -41.58 9.29
N GLY A 201 -4.32 -40.91 9.69
CA GLY A 201 -3.88 -39.66 9.02
C GLY A 201 -2.36 -39.58 8.91
N THR A 202 -1.92 -38.67 8.04
CA THR A 202 -0.53 -38.27 7.89
C THR A 202 -0.45 -36.77 7.54
N THR A 203 0.72 -36.19 7.72
CA THR A 203 0.95 -34.76 7.40
C THR A 203 2.12 -34.63 6.45
N LEU A 204 1.95 -33.81 5.42
CA LEU A 204 3.01 -33.34 4.53
C LEU A 204 3.29 -31.88 4.88
N ARG A 205 4.55 -31.54 5.08
CA ARG A 205 5.01 -30.16 5.25
C ARG A 205 5.88 -29.77 4.07
N LEU A 206 5.47 -28.75 3.33
CA LEU A 206 6.19 -28.24 2.18
C LEU A 206 6.68 -26.82 2.50
N THR A 207 7.92 -26.53 2.14
CA THR A 207 8.53 -25.22 2.33
C THR A 207 9.06 -24.71 1.00
N VAL A 208 8.63 -23.52 0.60
CA VAL A 208 9.17 -22.79 -0.55
C VAL A 208 10.00 -21.65 -0.02
N THR A 209 11.31 -21.66 -0.31
CA THR A 209 12.21 -20.58 0.10
C THR A 209 12.68 -19.80 -1.14
N ALA A 210 12.37 -18.51 -1.17
CA ALA A 210 12.81 -17.58 -2.19
C ALA A 210 14.18 -16.98 -1.81
N PHE A 211 15.08 -16.93 -2.78
CA PHE A 211 16.40 -16.29 -2.69
C PHE A 211 16.50 -15.20 -3.76
N PRO A 212 15.98 -14.00 -3.50
CA PRO A 212 16.08 -12.88 -4.43
C PRO A 212 17.53 -12.41 -4.60
N HIS A 213 17.83 -11.80 -5.74
CA HIS A 213 19.14 -11.19 -5.98
C HIS A 213 19.48 -10.12 -4.93
N GLY A 214 20.75 -10.10 -4.51
CA GLY A 214 21.29 -9.09 -3.59
C GLY A 214 20.81 -9.18 -2.13
N VAL A 215 20.11 -10.26 -1.76
CA VAL A 215 19.75 -10.52 -0.36
C VAL A 215 20.73 -11.53 0.24
N PRO A 216 21.42 -11.18 1.33
CA PRO A 216 22.26 -12.14 2.04
C PRO A 216 21.39 -13.24 2.69
N VAL A 217 21.91 -14.47 2.69
CA VAL A 217 21.25 -15.65 3.30
C VAL A 217 22.10 -16.12 4.48
N PRO A 218 21.50 -16.50 5.61
CA PRO A 218 20.08 -16.50 5.93
C PRO A 218 19.61 -15.12 6.41
N LEU A 219 18.36 -14.79 6.06
CA LEU A 219 17.66 -13.73 6.76
C LEU A 219 17.45 -14.22 8.19
N THR A 220 17.82 -13.43 9.19
CA THR A 220 17.50 -13.74 10.59
C THR A 220 15.98 -13.90 10.70
N ALA A 221 15.53 -14.91 11.44
CA ALA A 221 14.10 -15.10 11.66
C ALA A 221 13.47 -13.77 12.10
N PRO A 222 12.39 -13.32 11.45
CA PRO A 222 11.75 -12.08 11.83
C PRO A 222 11.32 -12.16 13.30
N PRO A 223 11.32 -11.03 14.02
CA PRO A 223 10.81 -11.02 15.39
C PRO A 223 9.38 -11.58 15.41
N PRO A 224 8.98 -12.25 16.50
CA PRO A 224 7.62 -12.75 16.62
C PRO A 224 6.64 -11.59 16.39
N VAL A 225 5.63 -11.83 15.53
CA VAL A 225 4.60 -10.83 15.27
C VAL A 225 3.82 -10.62 16.56
N PRO A 226 3.71 -9.38 17.05
CA PRO A 226 2.81 -9.09 18.15
C PRO A 226 1.39 -9.57 17.80
N ALA A 227 0.67 -10.13 18.76
CA ALA A 227 -0.74 -10.40 18.56
C ALA A 227 -1.46 -9.11 18.12
N ALA A 228 -2.38 -9.21 17.17
CA ALA A 228 -3.17 -8.07 16.77
C ALA A 228 -3.86 -7.46 18.00
N PRO A 229 -3.84 -6.12 18.17
CA PRO A 229 -4.45 -5.51 19.31
C PRO A 229 -5.97 -5.78 19.32
N GLU A 230 -6.50 -6.09 20.49
CA GLU A 230 -7.94 -6.28 20.66
C GLU A 230 -8.71 -4.96 20.37
N PRO A 231 -9.92 -5.03 19.78
CA PRO A 231 -10.74 -3.84 19.52
C PRO A 231 -10.95 -2.95 20.73
N ALA A 232 -10.98 -3.53 21.93
CA ALA A 232 -11.10 -2.81 23.20
C ALA A 232 -9.93 -1.84 23.45
N ALA A 233 -8.73 -2.14 22.95
CA ALA A 233 -7.57 -1.25 23.04
C ALA A 233 -7.77 0.08 22.28
N TYR A 234 -8.72 0.12 21.35
CA TYR A 234 -9.09 1.28 20.57
C TYR A 234 -10.47 1.85 20.92
N GLY A 235 -11.05 1.49 22.10
CA GLY A 235 -12.33 1.98 22.56
C GLY A 235 -13.54 1.14 22.15
N GLY A 236 -13.33 -0.01 21.53
CA GLY A 236 -14.40 -0.93 21.15
C GLY A 236 -15.31 -0.44 20.02
N GLY A 237 -16.45 -1.10 19.82
CA GLY A 237 -17.40 -0.76 18.77
C GLY A 237 -16.85 -0.95 17.34
N GLU A 238 -17.48 -0.31 16.37
CA GLU A 238 -17.07 -0.40 14.95
C GLU A 238 -15.73 0.26 14.70
N LEU A 239 -15.47 1.41 15.30
CA LEU A 239 -14.17 2.10 15.19
C LEU A 239 -13.06 1.23 15.79
N GLY A 240 -13.29 0.61 16.96
CA GLY A 240 -12.31 -0.28 17.57
C GLY A 240 -11.98 -1.49 16.71
N ARG A 241 -12.99 -2.10 16.07
CA ARG A 241 -12.78 -3.21 15.12
C ARG A 241 -12.00 -2.78 13.88
N ALA A 242 -12.36 -1.64 13.30
CA ALA A 242 -11.66 -1.09 12.14
C ALA A 242 -10.21 -0.70 12.47
N CYS A 243 -9.94 -0.14 13.64
CA CYS A 243 -8.59 0.17 14.11
C CYS A 243 -7.76 -1.10 14.35
N ALA A 244 -8.33 -2.13 14.98
CA ALA A 244 -7.64 -3.39 15.23
C ALA A 244 -7.25 -4.08 13.92
N GLN A 245 -8.18 -4.14 12.95
CA GLN A 245 -7.90 -4.68 11.62
C GLN A 245 -6.85 -3.83 10.89
N GLY A 246 -6.97 -2.50 10.92
CA GLY A 246 -5.99 -1.60 10.30
C GLY A 246 -4.58 -1.77 10.89
N ALA A 247 -4.46 -1.92 12.21
CA ALA A 247 -3.18 -2.18 12.88
C ALA A 247 -2.58 -3.53 12.47
N ALA A 248 -3.40 -4.58 12.34
CA ALA A 248 -2.97 -5.89 11.86
C ALA A 248 -2.49 -5.84 10.40
N ASP A 249 -3.21 -5.15 9.54
CA ASP A 249 -2.84 -4.95 8.13
C ASP A 249 -1.54 -4.14 7.99
N LEU A 250 -1.36 -3.09 8.81
CA LEU A 250 -0.12 -2.31 8.84
C LEU A 250 1.08 -3.14 9.30
N GLU A 251 0.92 -3.97 10.34
CA GLU A 251 2.01 -4.84 10.79
C GLU A 251 2.39 -5.86 9.71
N ALA A 252 1.43 -6.42 9.01
CA ALA A 252 1.68 -7.34 7.89
C ALA A 252 2.41 -6.66 6.72
N LEU A 253 2.13 -5.38 6.46
CA LEU A 253 2.76 -4.60 5.40
C LEU A 253 4.13 -4.02 5.80
N ARG A 254 4.57 -4.17 7.05
CA ARG A 254 5.92 -3.73 7.44
C ARG A 254 6.98 -4.56 6.73
N MET A 255 7.91 -3.88 6.09
CA MET A 255 9.00 -4.50 5.34
C MET A 255 10.36 -4.02 5.86
N PRO A 256 11.42 -4.84 5.70
CA PRO A 256 12.78 -4.44 6.04
C PRO A 256 13.28 -3.26 5.19
N ALA A 257 13.90 -2.29 5.82
CA ALA A 257 14.62 -1.19 5.19
C ALA A 257 15.91 -0.91 5.95
N LEU A 258 16.78 -0.08 5.38
CA LEU A 258 18.02 0.37 6.02
C LEU A 258 17.95 1.87 6.28
N GLY A 259 18.42 2.28 7.44
CA GLY A 259 18.64 3.67 7.79
C GLY A 259 19.99 4.21 7.33
N PRO A 260 20.29 5.50 7.61
CA PRO A 260 21.54 6.16 7.19
C PRO A 260 22.82 5.49 7.69
N ASP A 261 22.79 4.90 8.87
CA ASP A 261 23.93 4.21 9.49
C ASP A 261 23.83 2.67 9.28
N ALA A 262 23.12 2.23 8.25
CA ALA A 262 22.84 0.83 7.92
C ALA A 262 22.10 0.05 9.04
N GLU A 263 21.46 0.74 9.97
CA GLU A 263 20.59 0.11 10.96
C GLU A 263 19.36 -0.50 10.29
N GLN A 264 18.93 -1.64 10.82
CA GLN A 264 17.73 -2.34 10.33
C GLN A 264 16.48 -1.64 10.82
N LEU A 265 15.60 -1.31 9.88
CA LEU A 265 14.33 -0.62 10.10
C LEU A 265 13.18 -1.47 9.56
N ARG A 266 11.95 -1.14 10.00
CA ARG A 266 10.73 -1.73 9.46
C ARG A 266 9.76 -0.62 9.05
N VAL A 267 9.61 -0.43 7.75
CA VAL A 267 8.78 0.63 7.16
C VAL A 267 7.49 0.08 6.56
N PRO A 268 6.40 0.85 6.49
CA PRO A 268 5.20 0.42 5.82
C PRO A 268 5.43 0.39 4.30
N ALA A 269 5.23 -0.77 3.68
CA ALA A 269 5.05 -0.88 2.24
C ALA A 269 3.69 -0.32 1.84
N ALA A 270 3.52 0.08 0.57
CA ALA A 270 2.26 0.71 0.18
C ALA A 270 1.10 -0.28 0.10
N GLY A 271 1.27 -1.48 -0.48
CA GLY A 271 0.20 -2.47 -0.53
C GLY A 271 0.47 -3.62 -1.50
N VAL A 272 -0.34 -4.67 -1.41
CA VAL A 272 -0.26 -5.84 -2.28
C VAL A 272 -1.46 -5.92 -3.22
N PRO A 273 -1.29 -6.46 -4.46
CA PRO A 273 -0.12 -7.19 -4.96
C PRO A 273 0.98 -6.30 -5.58
N TRP A 274 0.74 -5.00 -5.86
CA TRP A 274 1.58 -4.21 -6.78
C TRP A 274 2.67 -3.38 -6.13
N PHE A 275 2.52 -3.04 -4.84
CA PHE A 275 3.33 -2.02 -4.19
C PHE A 275 3.89 -2.48 -2.84
N LEU A 276 4.34 -3.76 -2.74
CA LEU A 276 5.04 -4.23 -1.55
C LEU A 276 6.48 -3.69 -1.55
N THR A 277 6.59 -2.37 -1.53
CA THR A 277 7.85 -1.64 -1.60
C THR A 277 7.77 -0.31 -0.87
N LEU A 278 8.91 0.36 -0.68
CA LEU A 278 8.96 1.71 -0.11
C LEU A 278 8.50 2.73 -1.15
N LEU A 279 7.32 3.29 -0.92
CA LEU A 279 6.83 4.47 -1.61
C LEU A 279 6.84 5.65 -0.64
N GLY A 280 7.60 6.72 -0.96
CA GLY A 280 7.82 7.85 -0.07
C GLY A 280 6.53 8.49 0.43
N ARG A 281 5.64 8.91 -0.47
CA ARG A 281 4.35 9.50 -0.13
C ARG A 281 3.47 8.59 0.73
N HIS A 282 3.37 7.31 0.35
CA HIS A 282 2.55 6.33 1.07
C HIS A 282 3.05 6.12 2.49
N ALA A 283 4.34 5.86 2.65
CA ALA A 283 4.95 5.66 3.95
C ALA A 283 4.82 6.90 4.85
N LEU A 284 4.98 8.11 4.28
CA LEU A 284 4.86 9.38 5.01
C LEU A 284 3.42 9.65 5.46
N LEU A 285 2.44 9.54 4.56
CA LEU A 285 1.03 9.73 4.93
C LEU A 285 0.54 8.65 5.89
N THR A 286 0.91 7.38 5.68
CA THR A 286 0.61 6.29 6.62
C THR A 286 1.14 6.62 8.02
N SER A 287 2.41 7.05 8.11
CA SER A 287 3.03 7.43 9.39
C SER A 287 2.38 8.63 10.05
N LEU A 288 1.97 9.66 9.28
CA LEU A 288 1.23 10.82 9.78
C LEU A 288 -0.15 10.44 10.31
N LEU A 289 -0.85 9.55 9.61
CA LEU A 289 -2.18 9.08 10.01
C LEU A 289 -2.13 8.19 11.27
N THR A 290 -1.02 7.51 11.50
CA THR A 290 -0.84 6.57 12.63
C THR A 290 0.03 7.09 13.77
N LEU A 291 0.49 8.33 13.70
CA LEU A 291 1.52 8.88 14.57
C LEU A 291 1.19 8.76 16.08
N ASP A 292 -0.08 8.88 16.45
CA ASP A 292 -0.52 8.75 17.85
C ASP A 292 -0.40 7.34 18.42
N SER A 293 -0.54 6.33 17.56
CA SER A 293 -0.54 4.92 17.96
C SER A 293 0.76 4.18 17.61
N HIS A 294 1.46 4.62 16.56
CA HIS A 294 2.67 3.96 16.04
C HIS A 294 3.78 4.99 15.72
N PRO A 295 4.28 5.76 16.70
CA PRO A 295 5.33 6.76 16.45
C PRO A 295 6.65 6.13 15.96
N ASP A 296 6.93 4.87 16.33
CA ASP A 296 8.06 4.08 15.84
C ASP A 296 8.04 3.92 14.32
N MET A 297 6.86 3.74 13.72
CA MET A 297 6.70 3.67 12.26
C MET A 297 7.11 5.01 11.61
N GLY A 298 6.74 6.12 12.22
CA GLY A 298 7.15 7.46 11.78
C GLY A 298 8.68 7.65 11.82
N ARG A 299 9.31 7.23 12.94
CA ARG A 299 10.76 7.26 13.09
C ARG A 299 11.46 6.43 11.99
N ASP A 300 11.04 5.18 11.82
CA ASP A 300 11.66 4.25 10.86
C ASP A 300 11.47 4.75 9.41
N THR A 301 10.30 5.30 9.10
CA THR A 301 10.01 5.92 7.79
C THR A 301 10.93 7.11 7.52
N LEU A 302 11.09 8.01 8.48
CA LEU A 302 11.97 9.18 8.36
C LEU A 302 13.42 8.76 8.12
N LEU A 303 13.94 7.79 8.89
CA LEU A 303 15.31 7.28 8.73
C LEU A 303 15.50 6.59 7.37
N ALA A 304 14.59 5.73 6.94
CA ALA A 304 14.69 5.05 5.65
C ALA A 304 14.64 6.03 4.46
N LEU A 305 13.80 7.06 4.54
CA LEU A 305 13.70 8.07 3.50
C LEU A 305 14.92 9.01 3.50
N ALA A 306 15.48 9.33 4.65
CA ALA A 306 16.75 10.07 4.73
C ALA A 306 17.93 9.28 4.12
N ALA A 307 17.97 7.94 4.32
CA ALA A 307 18.98 7.07 3.71
C ALA A 307 18.86 6.97 2.18
N THR A 308 17.68 7.28 1.62
CA THR A 308 17.42 7.24 0.18
C THR A 308 17.26 8.62 -0.44
N GLN A 309 17.46 9.70 0.33
CA GLN A 309 17.40 11.08 -0.15
C GLN A 309 18.43 11.31 -1.27
N ALA A 310 18.03 12.00 -2.34
CA ALA A 310 18.94 12.30 -3.45
C ALA A 310 20.07 13.24 -3.01
N VAL A 311 21.29 12.89 -3.38
CA VAL A 311 22.49 13.69 -3.12
C VAL A 311 22.90 14.45 -4.38
N ASP A 312 22.82 13.78 -5.53
CA ASP A 312 23.23 14.30 -6.83
C ASP A 312 22.03 14.42 -7.79
N ALA A 313 22.23 15.17 -8.86
CA ALA A 313 21.24 15.26 -9.94
C ALA A 313 21.41 14.06 -10.89
N GLU A 314 20.37 13.24 -11.00
CA GLU A 314 20.29 12.13 -11.96
C GLU A 314 18.99 12.31 -12.79
N PRO A 315 19.06 12.91 -14.00
CA PRO A 315 17.87 13.20 -14.81
C PRO A 315 17.01 11.96 -15.14
N GLU A 316 17.64 10.80 -15.40
CA GLU A 316 16.94 9.55 -15.72
C GLU A 316 16.01 9.04 -14.59
N ARG A 317 16.23 9.50 -13.36
CA ARG A 317 15.46 9.16 -12.17
C ARG A 317 14.70 10.35 -11.59
N ILE A 318 14.79 11.51 -12.22
CA ILE A 318 14.30 12.81 -11.73
C ILE A 318 14.87 13.13 -10.33
N ALA A 319 16.08 12.64 -10.04
CA ALA A 319 16.78 12.93 -8.80
C ALA A 319 17.37 14.35 -8.86
N GLN A 320 17.21 15.08 -7.76
CA GLN A 320 17.77 16.40 -7.52
C GLN A 320 18.25 16.48 -6.07
N PRO A 321 19.36 17.16 -5.76
CA PRO A 321 19.86 17.22 -4.39
C PRO A 321 18.77 17.60 -3.37
N GLY A 322 18.64 16.82 -2.31
CA GLY A 322 17.66 17.02 -1.25
C GLY A 322 16.26 16.43 -1.49
N LYS A 323 15.96 15.96 -2.70
CA LYS A 323 14.64 15.37 -3.03
C LYS A 323 14.43 14.04 -2.34
N ILE A 324 13.26 13.82 -1.78
CA ILE A 324 12.87 12.53 -1.18
C ILE A 324 12.38 11.58 -2.27
N VAL A 325 12.75 10.30 -2.13
CA VAL A 325 12.41 9.26 -3.09
C VAL A 325 10.90 9.08 -3.20
N HIS A 326 10.42 8.86 -4.43
CA HIS A 326 9.03 8.47 -4.67
C HIS A 326 8.85 6.96 -4.49
N GLU A 327 9.69 6.16 -5.14
CA GLU A 327 9.55 4.70 -5.20
C GLU A 327 10.91 4.01 -5.27
N VAL A 328 11.03 2.86 -4.59
CA VAL A 328 12.24 2.03 -4.61
C VAL A 328 11.87 0.62 -5.06
N ARG A 329 12.29 0.22 -6.26
CA ARG A 329 12.09 -1.14 -6.78
C ARG A 329 13.38 -1.95 -6.75
N ASN A 330 13.23 -3.22 -6.41
CA ASN A 330 14.34 -4.16 -6.24
C ASN A 330 14.32 -5.28 -7.30
N GLY A 331 13.44 -5.20 -8.29
CA GLY A 331 13.27 -6.20 -9.35
C GLY A 331 14.37 -6.13 -10.41
N GLU A 332 14.40 -7.15 -11.25
CA GLU A 332 15.38 -7.31 -12.33
C GLU A 332 15.34 -6.15 -13.34
N LEU A 333 14.12 -5.71 -13.70
CA LEU A 333 13.95 -4.64 -14.70
C LEU A 333 14.49 -3.30 -14.20
N ALA A 334 14.30 -3.02 -12.90
CA ALA A 334 14.86 -1.84 -12.27
C ALA A 334 16.39 -1.92 -12.16
N TYR A 335 16.94 -3.10 -11.84
CA TYR A 335 18.38 -3.33 -11.76
C TYR A 335 19.08 -3.08 -13.12
N PHE A 336 18.50 -3.58 -14.22
CA PHE A 336 19.02 -3.37 -15.56
C PHE A 336 18.54 -2.06 -16.22
N ARG A 337 17.94 -1.15 -15.46
CA ARG A 337 17.43 0.15 -15.93
C ARG A 337 16.45 0.05 -17.12
N GLN A 338 15.71 -1.04 -17.21
CA GLN A 338 14.66 -1.21 -18.21
C GLN A 338 13.35 -0.50 -17.78
N VAL A 339 13.25 -0.16 -16.50
CA VAL A 339 12.27 0.75 -15.91
C VAL A 339 13.01 1.75 -14.99
N PRO A 340 12.51 2.99 -14.83
CA PRO A 340 13.23 4.03 -14.07
C PRO A 340 13.19 3.82 -12.55
N TYR A 341 12.40 2.89 -12.05
CA TYR A 341 11.95 2.80 -10.66
C TYR A 341 12.96 2.20 -9.65
N GLY A 342 14.20 1.93 -9.98
CA GLY A 342 15.20 1.44 -9.00
C GLY A 342 15.32 2.33 -7.77
N ARG A 343 15.51 3.64 -7.99
CA ARG A 343 15.23 4.74 -7.06
C ARG A 343 14.67 5.85 -7.91
N TYR A 344 13.38 6.06 -7.87
CA TYR A 344 12.68 7.03 -8.70
C TYR A 344 12.18 8.20 -7.85
N TYR A 345 12.39 9.41 -8.33
CA TYR A 345 12.10 10.63 -7.56
C TYR A 345 10.96 11.48 -8.19
N GLY A 346 10.14 10.91 -9.04
CA GLY A 346 9.02 11.57 -9.69
C GLY A 346 7.85 11.89 -8.75
N SER A 347 8.12 12.67 -7.70
CA SER A 347 7.13 13.12 -6.71
C SER A 347 7.47 14.53 -6.26
N VAL A 348 6.47 15.41 -6.20
CA VAL A 348 6.63 16.78 -5.71
C VAL A 348 6.17 16.92 -4.26
N ASP A 349 5.45 15.94 -3.75
CA ASP A 349 4.80 15.96 -2.44
C ASP A 349 5.55 15.16 -1.36
N ALA A 350 6.34 14.15 -1.71
CA ALA A 350 7.08 13.36 -0.72
C ALA A 350 8.08 14.22 0.09
N THR A 351 8.74 15.19 -0.53
CA THR A 351 9.73 16.04 0.17
C THR A 351 9.10 16.96 1.22
N PRO A 352 8.04 17.74 0.94
CA PRO A 352 7.38 18.50 2.00
C PRO A 352 6.70 17.58 3.05
N LEU A 353 6.15 16.42 2.66
CA LEU A 353 5.59 15.47 3.61
C LEU A 353 6.65 14.90 4.58
N PHE A 354 7.89 14.71 4.14
CA PHE A 354 9.01 14.31 5.01
C PHE A 354 9.25 15.36 6.11
N LEU A 355 9.30 16.63 5.76
CA LEU A 355 9.45 17.73 6.72
C LEU A 355 8.25 17.83 7.67
N LEU A 356 7.05 17.66 7.13
CA LEU A 356 5.82 17.67 7.92
C LEU A 356 5.80 16.53 8.94
N LEU A 357 6.18 15.31 8.54
CA LEU A 357 6.25 14.17 9.46
C LEU A 357 7.34 14.38 10.51
N LEU A 358 8.50 14.94 10.15
CA LEU A 358 9.59 15.18 11.11
C LEU A 358 9.14 16.14 12.22
N GLY A 359 8.51 17.27 11.85
CA GLY A 359 7.99 18.22 12.82
C GLY A 359 6.85 17.64 13.68
N ALA A 360 5.91 16.94 13.05
CA ALA A 360 4.80 16.30 13.76
C ALA A 360 5.30 15.19 14.72
N HIS A 361 6.33 14.43 14.33
CA HIS A 361 6.93 13.40 15.17
C HIS A 361 7.62 14.01 16.39
N ALA A 362 8.42 15.05 16.20
CA ALA A 362 9.09 15.75 17.31
C ALA A 362 8.06 16.34 18.30
N GLU A 363 7.02 17.03 17.80
CA GLU A 363 5.93 17.57 18.63
C GLU A 363 5.22 16.46 19.42
N ARG A 364 4.92 15.32 18.77
CA ARG A 364 4.16 14.24 19.39
C ARG A 364 4.94 13.44 20.42
N THR A 365 6.24 13.23 20.19
CA THR A 365 7.08 12.32 20.98
C THR A 365 8.06 13.04 21.90
N GLY A 366 8.38 14.29 21.62
CA GLY A 366 9.49 15.02 22.28
C GLY A 366 10.86 14.45 21.93
N ASP A 367 11.01 13.71 20.81
CA ASP A 367 12.28 13.10 20.39
C ASP A 367 13.17 14.09 19.62
N ASP A 368 13.77 15.02 20.34
CA ASP A 368 14.72 15.99 19.79
C ASP A 368 15.98 15.33 19.21
N LYS A 369 16.34 14.13 19.68
CA LYS A 369 17.52 13.41 19.15
C LYS A 369 17.33 12.99 17.70
N LEU A 370 16.13 12.51 17.35
CA LEU A 370 15.79 12.20 15.97
C LEU A 370 15.80 13.47 15.11
N ALA A 371 15.22 14.57 15.60
CA ALA A 371 15.20 15.84 14.90
C ALA A 371 16.64 16.37 14.65
N HIS A 372 17.53 16.31 15.64
CA HIS A 372 18.95 16.66 15.47
C HIS A 372 19.66 15.75 14.47
N ARG A 373 19.44 14.44 14.54
CA ARG A 373 20.05 13.47 13.61
C ARG A 373 19.65 13.75 12.16
N LEU A 374 18.41 14.19 11.93
CA LEU A 374 17.85 14.44 10.60
C LEU A 374 17.95 15.91 10.15
N GLU A 375 18.57 16.80 10.93
CA GLU A 375 18.70 18.23 10.58
C GLU A 375 19.30 18.44 9.18
N ARG A 376 20.39 17.70 8.85
CA ARG A 376 21.04 17.81 7.53
C ARG A 376 20.08 17.41 6.40
N ALA A 377 19.32 16.33 6.58
CA ALA A 377 18.34 15.89 5.60
C ALA A 377 17.17 16.87 5.47
N ALA A 378 16.71 17.44 6.58
CA ALA A 378 15.68 18.47 6.58
C ALA A 378 16.13 19.75 5.86
N ARG A 379 17.35 20.24 6.12
CA ARG A 379 17.92 21.39 5.43
C ARG A 379 18.05 21.15 3.92
N ALA A 380 18.51 19.96 3.51
CA ALA A 380 18.57 19.58 2.10
C ALA A 380 17.18 19.50 1.46
N ALA A 381 16.17 18.98 2.16
CA ALA A 381 14.79 18.93 1.68
C ALA A 381 14.20 20.35 1.47
N VAL A 382 14.46 21.28 2.41
CA VAL A 382 14.07 22.68 2.25
C VAL A 382 14.78 23.31 1.07
N SER A 383 16.12 23.14 0.94
CA SER A 383 16.88 23.66 -0.21
C SER A 383 16.29 23.13 -1.53
N TRP A 384 15.92 21.84 -1.61
CA TRP A 384 15.28 21.30 -2.79
C TRP A 384 13.96 22.03 -3.14
N MET A 385 13.14 22.34 -2.14
CA MET A 385 11.87 23.04 -2.37
C MET A 385 12.10 24.42 -3.00
N PHE A 386 13.13 25.15 -2.55
CA PHE A 386 13.45 26.49 -3.05
C PHE A 386 14.23 26.48 -4.36
N ASP A 387 15.27 25.67 -4.45
CA ASP A 387 16.28 25.75 -5.52
C ASP A 387 15.90 24.93 -6.76
N HIS A 388 15.10 23.86 -6.59
CA HIS A 388 14.81 22.90 -7.66
C HIS A 388 13.31 22.72 -7.94
N ALA A 389 12.46 22.79 -6.91
CA ALA A 389 11.02 22.56 -7.09
C ALA A 389 10.23 23.82 -7.48
N GLY A 390 10.88 25.00 -7.48
CA GLY A 390 10.31 26.25 -7.98
C GLY A 390 9.75 27.18 -6.90
N LEU A 391 9.83 26.82 -5.61
CA LEU A 391 9.31 27.66 -4.54
C LEU A 391 10.05 29.02 -4.47
N GLY A 392 11.37 29.04 -4.71
CA GLY A 392 12.18 30.25 -4.73
C GLY A 392 11.87 31.16 -5.93
N ASP A 393 11.89 30.62 -7.14
CA ASP A 393 11.79 31.40 -8.38
C ASP A 393 10.35 31.71 -8.80
N HIS A 394 9.43 30.75 -8.58
CA HIS A 394 8.04 30.82 -9.05
C HIS A 394 7.03 30.94 -7.91
N GLY A 395 7.47 30.73 -6.69
CA GLY A 395 6.67 30.80 -5.48
C GLY A 395 5.76 29.61 -5.22
N TYR A 396 5.91 28.51 -5.97
CA TYR A 396 5.15 27.27 -5.84
C TYR A 396 6.00 26.04 -6.09
N LEU A 397 5.67 24.93 -5.44
CA LEU A 397 6.15 23.62 -5.86
C LEU A 397 5.47 23.22 -7.16
N ARG A 398 6.25 22.80 -8.13
CA ARG A 398 5.77 22.45 -9.46
C ARG A 398 6.48 21.25 -10.05
N TYR A 399 5.83 20.60 -10.99
CA TYR A 399 6.39 19.47 -11.72
C TYR A 399 6.00 19.52 -13.19
N ARG A 400 6.70 18.72 -13.98
CA ARG A 400 6.37 18.45 -15.37
C ARG A 400 6.28 16.95 -15.57
N ALA A 401 5.39 16.50 -16.47
CA ALA A 401 5.29 15.09 -16.84
C ALA A 401 6.65 14.52 -17.25
N ASP A 402 6.92 13.29 -16.83
CA ASP A 402 8.15 12.57 -17.14
C ASP A 402 7.92 11.60 -18.30
N GLU A 403 8.77 11.67 -19.35
CA GLU A 403 8.76 10.71 -20.45
C GLU A 403 9.25 9.33 -19.95
N GLY A 404 8.33 8.38 -19.78
CA GLY A 404 8.61 7.02 -19.30
C GLY A 404 8.40 6.82 -17.79
N GLY A 405 8.10 7.89 -17.04
CA GLY A 405 7.71 7.87 -15.64
C GLY A 405 6.26 8.28 -15.41
N LEU A 406 6.02 9.04 -14.34
CA LEU A 406 4.68 9.50 -13.97
C LEU A 406 4.28 10.76 -14.74
N ALA A 407 3.07 10.78 -15.27
CA ALA A 407 2.46 11.94 -15.89
C ALA A 407 2.15 13.03 -14.86
N ASN A 408 1.67 12.64 -13.68
CA ASN A 408 1.45 13.51 -12.55
C ASN A 408 2.31 13.07 -11.35
N GLN A 409 2.86 14.03 -10.59
CA GLN A 409 3.81 13.79 -9.51
C GLN A 409 3.25 14.19 -8.14
N SER A 410 1.93 14.27 -8.00
CA SER A 410 1.21 14.42 -6.73
C SER A 410 0.46 13.14 -6.39
N TRP A 411 -0.30 13.10 -5.27
CA TRP A 411 -1.00 11.89 -4.87
C TRP A 411 -2.01 11.37 -5.89
N LYS A 412 -2.62 12.26 -6.68
CA LYS A 412 -3.42 11.93 -7.86
C LYS A 412 -2.50 11.80 -9.08
N ASP A 413 -1.85 10.67 -9.24
CA ASP A 413 -0.76 10.46 -10.19
C ASP A 413 -1.15 9.79 -11.52
N SER A 414 -2.42 9.37 -11.70
CA SER A 414 -2.88 8.85 -12.99
C SER A 414 -2.81 9.93 -14.10
N PRO A 415 -2.61 9.53 -15.36
CA PRO A 415 -2.36 10.48 -16.46
C PRO A 415 -3.47 11.51 -16.68
N ASP A 416 -4.70 11.14 -16.36
CA ASP A 416 -5.92 11.94 -16.52
C ASP A 416 -6.36 12.67 -15.24
N ALA A 417 -5.61 12.58 -14.14
CA ALA A 417 -6.02 13.06 -12.82
C ALA A 417 -6.16 14.58 -12.73
N ILE A 418 -5.29 15.31 -13.41
CA ILE A 418 -5.30 16.79 -13.42
C ILE A 418 -5.87 17.28 -14.74
N CYS A 419 -7.15 17.58 -14.72
CA CYS A 419 -7.91 18.02 -15.90
C CYS A 419 -8.86 19.17 -15.55
N PHE A 420 -9.27 19.94 -16.55
CA PHE A 420 -10.28 20.96 -16.45
C PHE A 420 -11.69 20.38 -16.22
N PRO A 421 -12.70 21.19 -15.81
CA PRO A 421 -14.06 20.68 -15.54
C PRO A 421 -14.73 19.96 -16.73
N ASP A 422 -14.31 20.26 -17.96
CA ASP A 422 -14.76 19.61 -19.21
C ASP A 422 -14.00 18.30 -19.51
N GLY A 423 -13.04 17.90 -18.66
CA GLY A 423 -12.23 16.70 -18.81
C GLY A 423 -10.94 16.89 -19.64
N GLU A 424 -10.69 18.06 -20.22
CA GLU A 424 -9.43 18.33 -20.93
C GLU A 424 -8.23 18.27 -19.97
N PRO A 425 -7.17 17.48 -20.26
CA PRO A 425 -5.99 17.41 -19.41
C PRO A 425 -5.26 18.75 -19.28
N ALA A 426 -4.86 19.11 -18.08
CA ALA A 426 -3.93 20.21 -17.86
C ALA A 426 -2.56 19.89 -18.47
N ARG A 427 -1.89 20.87 -19.07
CA ARG A 427 -0.65 20.66 -19.83
C ARG A 427 0.48 21.54 -19.32
N GLY A 428 1.70 21.16 -19.67
CA GLY A 428 2.91 21.91 -19.34
C GLY A 428 3.41 21.64 -17.93
N THR A 429 3.88 22.67 -17.26
CA THR A 429 4.33 22.59 -15.86
C THR A 429 3.13 22.76 -14.93
N ILE A 430 2.86 21.78 -14.11
CA ILE A 430 1.69 21.73 -13.23
C ILE A 430 2.06 22.19 -11.83
N VAL A 431 1.18 23.00 -11.23
CA VAL A 431 1.19 23.40 -9.81
C VAL A 431 -0.05 22.81 -9.15
N ALA A 432 0.03 21.57 -8.65
CA ALA A 432 -1.10 20.92 -7.97
C ALA A 432 -1.36 21.55 -6.59
N ALA A 433 -2.63 21.62 -6.17
CA ALA A 433 -3.05 22.32 -4.95
C ALA A 433 -2.56 21.65 -3.66
N ALA A 434 -2.78 20.34 -3.49
CA ALA A 434 -2.42 19.63 -2.24
C ALA A 434 -0.94 19.76 -1.88
N PRO A 435 0.05 19.62 -2.80
CA PRO A 435 1.46 19.84 -2.50
C PRO A 435 1.79 21.24 -1.97
N GLN A 436 1.03 22.27 -2.34
CA GLN A 436 1.22 23.62 -1.78
C GLN A 436 0.81 23.69 -0.32
N GLY A 437 -0.29 23.01 0.04
CA GLY A 437 -0.69 22.84 1.44
C GLY A 437 0.37 22.11 2.24
N TYR A 438 0.94 21.02 1.69
CA TYR A 438 2.03 20.29 2.35
C TYR A 438 3.28 21.14 2.51
N ALA A 439 3.64 21.93 1.50
CA ALA A 439 4.77 22.86 1.56
C ALA A 439 4.57 23.93 2.64
N TYR A 440 3.38 24.52 2.73
CA TYR A 440 3.04 25.46 3.77
C TYR A 440 3.23 24.87 5.17
N ALA A 441 2.59 23.72 5.43
CA ALA A 441 2.69 23.05 6.73
C ALA A 441 4.14 22.58 7.05
N ALA A 442 4.88 22.12 6.04
CA ALA A 442 6.28 21.74 6.17
C ALA A 442 7.16 22.94 6.59
N LEU A 443 6.97 24.10 5.96
CA LEU A 443 7.72 25.31 6.32
C LEU A 443 7.40 25.76 7.75
N VAL A 444 6.13 25.76 8.14
CA VAL A 444 5.71 26.09 9.51
C VAL A 444 6.37 25.15 10.53
N ARG A 445 6.25 23.83 10.32
CA ARG A 445 6.83 22.82 11.24
C ARG A 445 8.35 22.85 11.27
N THR A 446 8.99 23.11 10.13
CA THR A 446 10.45 23.24 10.08
C THR A 446 10.92 24.52 10.76
N ALA A 447 10.15 25.60 10.69
CA ALA A 447 10.45 26.84 11.44
C ALA A 447 10.38 26.61 12.96
N GLU A 448 9.41 25.83 13.44
CA GLU A 448 9.30 25.43 14.85
C GLU A 448 10.55 24.63 15.27
N LEU A 449 10.95 23.59 14.48
CA LEU A 449 12.16 22.83 14.75
C LEU A 449 13.44 23.68 14.72
N ALA A 450 13.53 24.61 13.77
CA ALA A 450 14.68 25.53 13.66
C ALA A 450 14.80 26.41 14.91
N ARG A 451 13.70 26.93 15.42
CA ARG A 451 13.67 27.78 16.61
C ARG A 451 13.91 27.00 17.89
N ASP A 452 13.18 25.89 18.09
CA ASP A 452 13.04 25.24 19.39
C ASP A 452 14.04 24.09 19.61
N VAL A 453 14.50 23.44 18.52
CA VAL A 453 15.40 22.28 18.58
C VAL A 453 16.79 22.62 18.05
N TRP A 454 16.87 23.27 16.87
CA TRP A 454 18.18 23.53 16.21
C TRP A 454 18.79 24.87 16.58
N ALA A 455 18.14 25.68 17.41
CA ALA A 455 18.59 26.99 17.88
C ALA A 455 18.97 27.98 16.74
N ASP A 456 18.34 27.88 15.57
CA ASP A 456 18.55 28.73 14.40
C ASP A 456 17.35 29.68 14.18
N ALA A 457 17.22 30.68 15.05
CA ALA A 457 16.12 31.65 15.02
C ALA A 457 16.06 32.44 13.69
N ALA A 458 17.21 32.71 13.06
CA ALA A 458 17.27 33.42 11.79
C ALA A 458 16.67 32.57 10.66
N TRP A 459 16.93 31.28 10.64
CA TRP A 459 16.33 30.38 9.66
C TRP A 459 14.84 30.16 9.94
N ALA A 460 14.45 30.03 11.21
CA ALA A 460 13.05 29.95 11.60
C ALA A 460 12.22 31.13 11.09
N THR A 461 12.74 32.37 11.23
CA THR A 461 12.08 33.58 10.72
C THR A 461 11.90 33.49 9.20
N ARG A 462 12.96 33.19 8.44
CA ARG A 462 12.87 33.05 6.97
C ARG A 462 11.86 32.00 6.51
N LEU A 463 11.80 30.86 7.21
CA LEU A 463 10.83 29.79 6.89
C LEU A 463 9.39 30.25 7.18
N SER A 464 9.16 30.94 8.30
CA SER A 464 7.83 31.49 8.64
C SER A 464 7.36 32.53 7.63
N GLU A 465 8.26 33.44 7.21
CA GLU A 465 7.98 34.44 6.17
C GLU A 465 7.66 33.77 4.82
N ALA A 466 8.40 32.73 4.46
CA ALA A 466 8.15 31.98 3.23
C ALA A 466 6.82 31.20 3.28
N ALA A 467 6.45 30.65 4.43
CA ALA A 467 5.16 30.00 4.62
C ALA A 467 4.00 30.98 4.42
N GLU A 468 4.05 32.16 5.03
CA GLU A 468 2.99 33.15 4.89
C GLU A 468 2.91 33.70 3.46
N ALA A 469 4.05 33.99 2.82
CA ALA A 469 4.09 34.40 1.42
C ALA A 469 3.51 33.35 0.46
N LEU A 470 3.75 32.04 0.73
CA LEU A 470 3.13 30.95 -0.02
C LEU A 470 1.61 30.92 0.20
N ARG A 471 1.14 31.06 1.44
CA ARG A 471 -0.27 31.07 1.78
C ARG A 471 -1.01 32.23 1.11
N GLU A 472 -0.51 33.47 1.24
CA GLU A 472 -1.11 34.65 0.61
C GLU A 472 -1.25 34.48 -0.90
N ARG A 473 -0.17 33.97 -1.54
CA ARG A 473 -0.16 33.73 -2.99
C ARG A 473 -1.15 32.64 -3.37
N PHE A 474 -1.18 31.52 -2.62
CA PHE A 474 -2.12 30.42 -2.83
C PHE A 474 -3.58 30.89 -2.76
N LEU A 475 -3.92 31.65 -1.72
CA LEU A 475 -5.28 32.16 -1.52
C LEU A 475 -5.72 33.14 -2.61
N ARG A 476 -4.79 33.84 -3.25
CA ARG A 476 -5.05 34.75 -4.39
C ARG A 476 -5.21 33.97 -5.69
N ASP A 477 -4.32 33.01 -5.97
CA ASP A 477 -4.18 32.42 -7.30
C ASP A 477 -5.01 31.14 -7.49
N PHE A 478 -5.34 30.41 -6.41
CA PHE A 478 -6.11 29.17 -6.48
C PHE A 478 -7.60 29.33 -6.16
N TRP A 479 -8.01 30.42 -5.50
CA TRP A 479 -9.39 30.58 -5.10
C TRP A 479 -10.30 30.87 -6.29
N LEU A 480 -11.38 30.10 -6.44
CA LEU A 480 -12.45 30.25 -7.41
C LEU A 480 -13.62 30.97 -6.71
N PRO A 481 -13.81 32.29 -6.95
CA PRO A 481 -14.79 33.06 -6.17
C PRO A 481 -16.24 32.61 -6.35
N GLU A 482 -16.61 32.21 -7.57
CA GLU A 482 -17.97 31.78 -7.91
C GLU A 482 -18.29 30.42 -7.26
N GLU A 483 -17.33 29.50 -7.25
CA GLU A 483 -17.45 28.18 -6.64
C GLU A 483 -17.24 28.21 -5.12
N ARG A 484 -16.65 29.28 -4.59
CA ARG A 484 -16.19 29.38 -3.20
C ARG A 484 -15.32 28.18 -2.80
N PHE A 485 -14.39 27.79 -3.70
CA PHE A 485 -13.61 26.57 -3.60
C PHE A 485 -12.22 26.76 -4.23
N PRO A 486 -11.18 26.01 -3.82
CA PRO A 486 -9.87 26.09 -4.46
C PRO A 486 -9.85 25.33 -5.79
N ALA A 487 -9.15 25.85 -6.80
CA ALA A 487 -8.82 25.14 -8.02
C ALA A 487 -7.95 23.89 -7.72
N LEU A 488 -8.09 22.85 -8.52
CA LEU A 488 -7.32 21.61 -8.41
C LEU A 488 -5.82 21.84 -8.66
N ALA A 489 -5.49 22.72 -9.59
CA ALA A 489 -4.12 23.05 -9.99
C ALA A 489 -4.06 24.39 -10.74
N LEU A 490 -2.83 24.86 -11.01
CA LEU A 490 -2.54 25.78 -12.11
C LEU A 490 -1.80 25.00 -13.21
N ASP A 491 -2.13 25.27 -14.47
CA ASP A 491 -1.46 24.66 -15.61
C ASP A 491 -0.18 25.40 -16.03
N GLY A 492 0.45 24.95 -17.13
CA GLY A 492 1.69 25.56 -17.63
C GLY A 492 1.60 26.99 -18.12
N GLU A 493 0.39 27.52 -18.34
CA GLU A 493 0.10 28.90 -18.69
C GLU A 493 -0.37 29.73 -17.48
N GLY A 494 -0.43 29.13 -16.30
CA GLY A 494 -0.92 29.75 -15.07
C GLY A 494 -2.45 29.81 -14.97
N ARG A 495 -3.18 29.11 -15.84
CA ARG A 495 -4.66 29.07 -15.80
C ARG A 495 -5.11 28.18 -14.63
N GLN A 496 -6.16 28.59 -13.93
CA GLN A 496 -6.81 27.78 -12.90
C GLN A 496 -7.48 26.56 -13.53
N VAL A 497 -7.07 25.36 -13.08
CA VAL A 497 -7.75 24.11 -13.36
C VAL A 497 -8.93 24.02 -12.40
N GLY A 498 -10.09 24.53 -12.82
CA GLY A 498 -11.26 24.78 -11.99
C GLY A 498 -12.05 23.54 -11.57
N THR A 499 -11.54 22.34 -11.79
CA THR A 499 -12.16 21.08 -11.33
C THR A 499 -12.21 21.06 -9.82
N LEU A 500 -13.40 20.78 -9.28
CA LEU A 500 -13.63 20.68 -7.84
C LEU A 500 -13.17 19.31 -7.35
N GLY A 501 -12.03 19.28 -6.68
CA GLY A 501 -11.37 18.04 -6.23
C GLY A 501 -11.29 17.89 -4.70
N SER A 502 -11.18 16.65 -4.25
CA SER A 502 -11.05 16.30 -2.82
C SER A 502 -9.78 16.85 -2.16
N ASP A 503 -8.80 17.30 -2.95
CA ASP A 503 -7.56 17.97 -2.50
C ASP A 503 -7.84 19.12 -1.52
N ALA A 504 -9.02 19.73 -1.61
CA ALA A 504 -9.48 20.75 -0.67
C ALA A 504 -9.52 20.26 0.79
N GLY A 505 -9.77 18.97 1.03
CA GLY A 505 -9.67 18.35 2.35
C GLY A 505 -8.24 18.37 2.91
N HIS A 506 -7.24 18.14 2.05
CA HIS A 506 -5.83 18.25 2.42
C HIS A 506 -5.42 19.70 2.74
N LEU A 507 -6.01 20.67 2.05
CA LEU A 507 -5.78 22.08 2.32
C LEU A 507 -6.37 22.54 3.67
N LEU A 508 -7.50 21.97 4.09
CA LEU A 508 -8.03 22.14 5.46
C LEU A 508 -7.09 21.50 6.48
N TRP A 509 -6.65 20.28 6.23
CA TRP A 509 -5.77 19.53 7.14
C TRP A 509 -4.43 20.24 7.40
N THR A 510 -3.84 20.81 6.37
CA THR A 510 -2.57 21.55 6.47
C THR A 510 -2.72 22.94 7.07
N GLY A 511 -3.93 23.49 7.12
CA GLY A 511 -4.22 24.83 7.67
C GLY A 511 -3.88 25.97 6.73
N VAL A 512 -3.66 25.71 5.44
CA VAL A 512 -3.49 26.79 4.46
C VAL A 512 -4.82 27.53 4.20
N LEU A 513 -5.95 26.83 4.41
CA LEU A 513 -7.30 27.40 4.40
C LEU A 513 -7.81 27.60 5.82
N GLU A 514 -8.28 28.80 6.13
CA GLU A 514 -8.87 29.18 7.44
C GLU A 514 -10.05 30.11 7.27
N GLY A 515 -10.84 30.31 8.35
CA GLY A 515 -11.97 31.22 8.40
C GLY A 515 -13.03 30.91 7.33
N GLU A 516 -13.64 31.94 6.76
CA GLU A 516 -14.75 31.81 5.80
C GLU A 516 -14.46 30.90 4.59
N ARG A 517 -13.18 30.81 4.18
CA ARG A 517 -12.79 29.91 3.09
C ARG A 517 -12.80 28.45 3.53
N ALA A 518 -12.37 28.19 4.76
CA ALA A 518 -12.44 26.83 5.33
C ALA A 518 -13.90 26.41 5.53
N ASP A 519 -14.77 27.34 6.00
CA ASP A 519 -16.20 27.09 6.18
C ASP A 519 -16.88 26.71 4.86
N ALA A 520 -16.59 27.45 3.78
CA ALA A 520 -17.14 27.21 2.45
C ALA A 520 -16.72 25.83 1.89
N VAL A 521 -15.43 25.49 2.07
CA VAL A 521 -14.91 24.19 1.63
C VAL A 521 -15.52 23.06 2.47
N ALA A 522 -15.65 23.23 3.79
CA ALA A 522 -16.25 22.25 4.69
C ALA A 522 -17.72 21.96 4.32
N GLU A 523 -18.48 22.99 3.95
CA GLU A 523 -19.86 22.84 3.47
C GLU A 523 -19.90 22.05 2.16
N ARG A 524 -19.04 22.40 1.20
CA ARG A 524 -19.01 21.79 -0.13
C ARG A 524 -18.60 20.33 -0.10
N LEU A 525 -17.59 19.96 0.69
CA LEU A 525 -17.10 18.58 0.82
C LEU A 525 -18.16 17.60 1.35
N LEU A 526 -19.13 18.05 2.13
CA LEU A 526 -20.24 17.23 2.61
C LEU A 526 -21.51 17.35 1.76
N SER A 527 -21.48 18.09 0.64
CA SER A 527 -22.57 18.11 -0.32
C SER A 527 -22.74 16.77 -1.03
N PRO A 528 -23.95 16.44 -1.57
CA PRO A 528 -24.16 15.19 -2.32
C PRO A 528 -23.25 15.03 -3.54
N ALA A 529 -22.71 16.11 -4.09
CA ALA A 529 -21.75 16.05 -5.19
C ALA A 529 -20.42 15.40 -4.76
N PHE A 530 -19.94 15.67 -3.54
CA PHE A 530 -18.71 15.09 -3.01
C PHE A 530 -18.94 13.87 -2.12
N PHE A 531 -19.84 13.97 -1.14
CA PHE A 531 -20.06 12.91 -0.16
C PHE A 531 -20.96 11.82 -0.74
N SER A 532 -20.41 10.64 -0.98
CA SER A 532 -21.11 9.48 -1.53
C SER A 532 -21.94 8.70 -0.50
N GLY A 533 -21.87 9.08 0.80
CA GLY A 533 -22.39 8.27 1.92
C GLY A 533 -21.39 7.23 2.44
N TRP A 534 -20.28 6.97 1.69
CA TRP A 534 -19.16 6.13 2.07
C TRP A 534 -17.91 6.95 2.41
N GLY A 535 -17.67 8.03 1.66
CA GLY A 535 -16.53 8.92 1.74
C GLY A 535 -16.61 10.01 0.68
N ILE A 536 -15.55 10.79 0.54
CA ILE A 536 -15.45 11.90 -0.41
C ILE A 536 -15.02 11.38 -1.79
N ARG A 537 -15.74 11.77 -2.84
CA ARG A 537 -15.33 11.54 -4.23
C ARG A 537 -14.13 12.39 -4.58
N THR A 538 -13.18 11.84 -5.30
CA THR A 538 -11.95 12.55 -5.69
C THR A 538 -12.21 13.74 -6.63
N VAL A 539 -13.30 13.71 -7.38
CA VAL A 539 -13.87 14.84 -8.14
C VAL A 539 -15.37 14.89 -7.85
N ALA A 540 -15.92 16.08 -7.67
CA ALA A 540 -17.34 16.28 -7.41
C ALA A 540 -18.20 15.79 -8.58
N ALA A 541 -19.26 15.06 -8.29
CA ALA A 541 -20.26 14.67 -9.29
C ALA A 541 -20.94 15.90 -9.90
N GLY A 542 -21.36 15.78 -11.17
CA GLY A 542 -22.00 16.87 -11.93
C GLY A 542 -21.05 17.71 -12.78
N GLN A 543 -19.74 17.42 -12.78
CA GLN A 543 -18.74 17.95 -13.71
C GLN A 543 -18.48 16.93 -14.83
N ASP A 544 -18.19 17.35 -16.05
CA ASP A 544 -17.88 16.42 -17.16
C ASP A 544 -16.60 15.62 -16.88
N ALA A 545 -15.68 16.18 -16.09
CA ALA A 545 -14.48 15.50 -15.60
C ALA A 545 -14.78 14.32 -14.67
N TYR A 546 -15.96 14.27 -14.01
CA TYR A 546 -16.34 13.21 -13.08
C TYR A 546 -16.62 11.89 -13.78
N HIS A 547 -16.04 10.81 -13.29
CA HIS A 547 -16.37 9.45 -13.71
C HIS A 547 -16.26 8.49 -12.51
N PRO A 548 -17.35 7.80 -12.10
CA PRO A 548 -17.37 7.01 -10.88
C PRO A 548 -16.40 5.81 -10.87
N LEU A 549 -15.98 5.34 -12.05
CA LEU A 549 -15.00 4.27 -12.22
C LEU A 549 -13.59 4.78 -12.55
N ALA A 550 -13.35 6.09 -12.52
CA ALA A 550 -12.00 6.63 -12.72
C ALA A 550 -11.26 6.70 -11.38
N TYR A 551 -10.03 6.22 -11.37
CA TYR A 551 -9.18 6.04 -10.18
C TYR A 551 -9.01 7.32 -9.36
N HIS A 552 -8.76 8.47 -10.02
CA HIS A 552 -8.57 9.78 -9.38
C HIS A 552 -9.59 10.85 -9.80
N ARG A 553 -10.62 10.49 -10.60
CA ARG A 553 -11.62 11.45 -11.10
C ARG A 553 -13.06 11.10 -10.70
N GLY A 554 -13.26 10.45 -9.55
CA GLY A 554 -14.60 10.16 -9.04
C GLY A 554 -14.65 9.04 -8.03
N ALA A 555 -13.71 8.10 -8.01
CA ALA A 555 -13.59 7.06 -7.00
C ALA A 555 -13.42 7.67 -5.58
N VAL A 556 -13.74 6.89 -4.55
CA VAL A 556 -13.64 7.28 -3.13
C VAL A 556 -12.44 6.57 -2.52
N TRP A 557 -11.52 7.35 -1.96
CA TRP A 557 -10.32 6.86 -1.29
C TRP A 557 -10.43 7.06 0.22
N PRO A 558 -10.37 6.00 1.03
CA PRO A 558 -10.48 6.11 2.48
C PRO A 558 -9.43 7.01 3.14
N HIS A 559 -8.17 6.99 2.68
CA HIS A 559 -7.13 7.85 3.24
C HIS A 559 -7.39 9.33 2.96
N ASP A 560 -7.80 9.67 1.74
CA ASP A 560 -8.16 11.03 1.32
C ASP A 560 -9.35 11.55 2.14
N SER A 561 -10.37 10.71 2.29
CA SER A 561 -11.53 11.00 3.14
C SER A 561 -11.15 11.14 4.63
N ALA A 562 -10.23 10.33 5.14
CA ALA A 562 -9.75 10.45 6.52
C ALA A 562 -8.95 11.75 6.73
N ILE A 563 -8.11 12.14 5.77
CA ILE A 563 -7.40 13.43 5.79
C ILE A 563 -8.41 14.59 5.74
N ALA A 564 -9.46 14.49 4.91
CA ALA A 564 -10.54 15.47 4.89
C ALA A 564 -11.27 15.56 6.25
N ALA A 565 -11.54 14.42 6.90
CA ALA A 565 -12.15 14.40 8.25
C ALA A 565 -11.25 15.09 9.29
N LEU A 566 -9.93 14.85 9.25
CA LEU A 566 -8.97 15.55 10.10
C LEU A 566 -8.94 17.06 9.81
N GLY A 567 -9.03 17.44 8.53
CA GLY A 567 -9.10 18.82 8.09
C GLY A 567 -10.36 19.54 8.59
N LEU A 568 -11.52 18.88 8.48
CA LEU A 568 -12.79 19.36 9.00
C LEU A 568 -12.74 19.57 10.54
N ALA A 569 -12.18 18.58 11.26
CA ALA A 569 -12.01 18.68 12.71
C ALA A 569 -11.08 19.84 13.11
N ARG A 570 -9.94 20.01 12.38
CA ARG A 570 -9.01 21.14 12.57
C ARG A 570 -9.70 22.49 12.37
N ALA A 571 -10.56 22.60 11.37
CA ALA A 571 -11.31 23.81 11.05
C ALA A 571 -12.53 24.04 11.99
N GLY A 572 -12.74 23.19 13.01
CA GLY A 572 -13.83 23.30 13.97
C GLY A 572 -15.16 22.65 13.53
N HIS A 573 -15.21 22.03 12.37
CA HIS A 573 -16.42 21.38 11.84
C HIS A 573 -16.58 19.94 12.34
N HIS A 574 -16.67 19.76 13.66
CA HIS A 574 -16.67 18.43 14.31
C HIS A 574 -17.86 17.55 13.91
N GLU A 575 -19.05 18.11 13.69
CA GLU A 575 -20.22 17.35 13.24
C GLU A 575 -20.04 16.81 11.82
N ARG A 576 -19.46 17.62 10.91
CA ARG A 576 -19.15 17.20 9.56
C ARG A 576 -18.05 16.13 9.53
N ALA A 577 -17.03 16.29 10.37
CA ALA A 577 -15.99 15.28 10.56
C ALA A 577 -16.57 13.96 11.07
N ALA A 578 -17.53 14.01 12.00
CA ALA A 578 -18.23 12.82 12.50
C ALA A 578 -19.08 12.15 11.42
N THR A 579 -19.83 12.91 10.61
CA THR A 579 -20.62 12.37 9.48
C THR A 579 -19.73 11.63 8.49
N LEU A 580 -18.57 12.20 8.13
CA LEU A 580 -17.62 11.56 7.24
C LEU A 580 -17.00 10.30 7.86
N THR A 581 -16.69 10.36 9.16
CA THR A 581 -16.20 9.21 9.93
C THR A 581 -17.22 8.07 9.93
N ASP A 582 -18.49 8.34 10.14
CA ASP A 582 -19.56 7.33 10.14
C ASP A 582 -19.71 6.68 8.75
N GLY A 583 -19.56 7.45 7.67
CA GLY A 583 -19.52 6.92 6.31
C GLY A 583 -18.36 5.93 6.09
N LEU A 584 -17.15 6.31 6.53
CA LEU A 584 -15.97 5.44 6.44
C LEU A 584 -16.08 4.18 7.32
N LEU A 585 -16.70 4.28 8.49
CA LEU A 585 -16.94 3.10 9.33
C LEU A 585 -17.96 2.14 8.73
N ALA A 586 -19.00 2.67 8.08
CA ALA A 586 -19.95 1.86 7.34
C ALA A 586 -19.27 1.15 6.15
N LEU A 587 -18.34 1.83 5.45
CA LEU A 587 -17.50 1.23 4.42
C LEU A 587 -16.62 0.10 4.99
N ALA A 588 -15.95 0.33 6.11
CA ALA A 588 -15.14 -0.68 6.77
C ALA A 588 -15.97 -1.91 7.17
N ALA A 589 -17.13 -1.71 7.77
CA ALA A 589 -18.03 -2.79 8.17
C ALA A 589 -18.48 -3.65 6.98
N ALA A 590 -18.77 -3.03 5.84
CA ALA A 590 -19.11 -3.74 4.60
C ALA A 590 -17.96 -4.60 4.03
N HIS A 591 -16.71 -4.32 4.44
CA HIS A 591 -15.51 -5.05 4.02
C HIS A 591 -14.88 -5.88 5.17
N GLY A 592 -15.66 -6.30 6.17
CA GLY A 592 -15.15 -7.07 7.30
C GLY A 592 -14.12 -6.30 8.16
N TYR A 593 -14.27 -4.97 8.21
CA TYR A 593 -13.39 -3.99 8.87
C TYR A 593 -12.01 -3.79 8.24
N ARG A 594 -11.66 -4.50 7.17
CA ARG A 594 -10.49 -4.18 6.34
C ARG A 594 -10.85 -3.03 5.40
N MET A 595 -10.21 -1.88 5.59
CA MET A 595 -10.45 -0.72 4.75
C MET A 595 -9.91 -0.98 3.32
N PRO A 596 -10.75 -0.87 2.27
CA PRO A 596 -10.27 -1.01 0.89
C PRO A 596 -9.36 0.17 0.52
N GLU A 597 -8.45 -0.03 -0.43
CA GLU A 597 -7.66 1.07 -1.01
C GLU A 597 -8.56 2.16 -1.57
N VAL A 598 -9.50 1.74 -2.40
CA VAL A 598 -10.40 2.59 -3.17
C VAL A 598 -11.68 1.83 -3.50
N ILE A 599 -12.79 2.54 -3.52
CA ILE A 599 -14.07 2.06 -4.07
C ILE A 599 -14.53 3.00 -5.18
N THR A 600 -15.49 2.55 -5.98
CA THR A 600 -16.07 3.41 -7.02
C THR A 600 -16.85 4.59 -6.43
N GLY A 601 -17.09 5.62 -7.25
CA GLY A 601 -17.76 6.84 -6.82
C GLY A 601 -19.31 6.76 -6.71
N TYR A 602 -19.90 5.56 -6.83
CA TYR A 602 -21.35 5.40 -6.66
C TYR A 602 -21.78 5.71 -5.23
N GLY A 603 -22.92 6.38 -5.09
CA GLY A 603 -23.48 6.76 -3.81
C GLY A 603 -24.12 5.60 -3.06
N ARG A 604 -24.19 5.72 -1.74
CA ARG A 604 -24.92 4.76 -0.89
C ARG A 604 -26.43 4.75 -1.17
N GLU A 605 -26.95 5.86 -1.69
CA GLU A 605 -28.34 5.98 -2.11
C GLU A 605 -28.60 5.22 -3.41
N ASP A 606 -27.61 5.17 -4.32
CA ASP A 606 -27.70 4.43 -5.58
C ASP A 606 -27.57 2.92 -5.36
N HIS A 607 -26.68 2.51 -4.44
CA HIS A 607 -26.44 1.11 -4.14
C HIS A 607 -26.08 0.92 -2.64
N PRO A 608 -26.81 0.04 -1.91
CA PRO A 608 -26.67 -0.10 -0.46
C PRO A 608 -25.39 -0.80 -0.01
N VAL A 609 -24.61 -1.35 -0.95
CA VAL A 609 -23.31 -1.97 -0.71
C VAL A 609 -22.25 -1.21 -1.50
N PRO A 610 -21.08 -0.92 -0.92
CA PRO A 610 -19.98 -0.25 -1.65
C PRO A 610 -19.60 -1.07 -2.89
N VAL A 611 -19.48 -0.40 -4.02
CA VAL A 611 -19.09 -1.06 -5.28
C VAL A 611 -17.56 -1.09 -5.36
N PRO A 612 -16.92 -2.29 -5.37
CA PRO A 612 -15.47 -2.41 -5.37
C PRO A 612 -14.84 -1.79 -6.62
N TYR A 613 -13.63 -1.24 -6.45
CA TYR A 613 -12.78 -0.86 -7.59
C TYR A 613 -12.00 -2.09 -8.07
N PRO A 614 -11.96 -2.37 -9.40
CA PRO A 614 -11.44 -3.65 -9.90
C PRO A 614 -9.96 -3.95 -9.63
N HIS A 615 -9.14 -2.92 -9.46
CA HIS A 615 -7.68 -3.04 -9.37
C HIS A 615 -7.11 -2.58 -8.02
N ALA A 616 -7.94 -2.52 -6.99
CA ALA A 616 -7.53 -2.06 -5.67
C ALA A 616 -6.56 -3.03 -4.97
N CYS A 617 -5.54 -2.48 -4.30
CA CYS A 617 -4.70 -3.25 -3.38
C CYS A 617 -5.46 -3.64 -2.10
N SER A 618 -5.16 -4.82 -1.56
CA SER A 618 -5.72 -5.28 -0.27
C SER A 618 -4.78 -6.30 0.40
N PRO A 619 -4.21 -6.00 1.59
CA PRO A 619 -4.25 -4.71 2.29
C PRO A 619 -3.42 -3.60 1.61
N GLN A 620 -3.73 -2.36 2.01
CA GLN A 620 -3.04 -1.16 1.56
C GLN A 620 -2.81 -0.21 2.75
N SER A 621 -1.59 0.32 2.90
CA SER A 621 -1.13 0.92 4.15
C SER A 621 -1.86 2.20 4.57
N TRP A 622 -2.03 3.18 3.69
CA TRP A 622 -2.73 4.41 4.07
C TRP A 622 -4.23 4.22 4.25
N ALA A 623 -4.84 3.22 3.57
CA ALA A 623 -6.22 2.83 3.85
C ALA A 623 -6.34 2.17 5.22
N ALA A 624 -5.43 1.24 5.55
CA ALA A 624 -5.35 0.60 6.87
C ALA A 624 -5.09 1.61 8.00
N ALA A 625 -4.37 2.71 7.71
CA ALA A 625 -4.12 3.81 8.66
C ALA A 625 -5.34 4.72 8.89
N ALA A 626 -6.28 4.79 7.94
CA ALA A 626 -7.41 5.70 8.00
C ALA A 626 -8.26 5.55 9.30
N PRO A 627 -8.68 4.35 9.75
CA PRO A 627 -9.44 4.20 10.99
C PRO A 627 -8.69 4.70 12.23
N LEU A 628 -7.36 4.50 12.28
CA LEU A 628 -6.52 4.95 13.38
C LEU A 628 -6.49 6.48 13.50
N ALA A 629 -6.46 7.18 12.35
CA ALA A 629 -6.54 8.63 12.27
C ALA A 629 -7.90 9.18 12.73
N LEU A 630 -9.01 8.49 12.39
CA LEU A 630 -10.37 8.92 12.72
C LEU A 630 -10.67 8.95 14.22
N ARG A 631 -9.86 8.31 15.05
CA ARG A 631 -9.95 8.42 16.52
C ARG A 631 -9.85 9.87 16.97
N ARG A 632 -9.04 10.71 16.31
CA ARG A 632 -8.89 12.14 16.60
C ARG A 632 -10.19 12.91 16.38
N CYS A 633 -10.98 12.51 15.38
CA CYS A 633 -12.24 13.17 15.05
C CYS A 633 -13.35 12.89 16.10
N ARG A 634 -13.27 11.76 16.82
CA ARG A 634 -14.24 11.40 17.87
C ARG A 634 -13.89 11.94 19.25
N SER A 635 -12.62 12.09 19.58
CA SER A 635 -12.17 12.64 20.86
C SER A 635 -12.52 14.13 21.05
N ALA A 636 -12.87 14.81 19.98
CA ALA A 636 -13.23 16.23 19.99
C ALA A 636 -14.73 16.51 20.20
N ARG A 637 -15.57 15.48 20.42
CA ARG A 637 -16.96 15.71 20.87
C ARG A 637 -16.93 16.14 22.33
N PRO A 638 -17.46 17.34 22.71
CA PRO A 638 -17.76 17.61 24.09
C PRO A 638 -18.76 16.55 24.57
N ASP A 639 -18.52 15.97 25.74
CA ASP A 639 -19.39 14.95 26.35
C ASP A 639 -20.86 15.40 26.34
N ALA A 640 -21.68 14.73 25.54
CA ALA A 640 -23.13 14.85 25.55
C ALA A 640 -23.77 13.99 26.68
N THR A 641 -23.06 13.86 27.83
CA THR A 641 -23.57 13.12 29.01
C THR A 641 -23.30 13.89 30.28
N ALA A 642 -23.94 15.06 30.40
CA ALA A 642 -24.10 15.74 31.68
C ALA A 642 -25.40 16.57 31.68
N GLU A 643 -26.53 15.98 31.25
CA GLU A 643 -27.86 16.45 31.58
C GLU A 643 -28.77 15.24 31.63
N GLY A 644 -29.05 14.77 32.86
CA GLY A 644 -30.00 13.70 33.08
C GLY A 644 -29.89 13.10 34.48
N ASP A 645 -30.13 13.90 35.51
CA ASP A 645 -30.73 13.48 36.76
C ASP A 645 -31.99 14.29 37.00
#